data_7dc59b4f35f4397b456fe9b8c17edf45
#
_entry.id   7dc59b4f35f4397b456fe9b8c17edf45
#
_cell.length_a   1.000
_cell.length_b   1.000
_cell.length_c   1.000
_cell.angle_alpha   90.00
_cell.angle_beta   90.00
_cell.angle_gamma   90.00
#
_symmetry.space_group_name_H-M   'P 1'
#
loop_
_entity.id
_entity.type
_entity.pdbx_description
1 polymer ?
#
loop_
_entity_poly.entity_id
_entity_poly.type
_entity_poly.pdbx_seq_one_letter_code
_entity_poly.pdbx_strand_id
1 'polypeptide(L)'
;MKKVIAGIVILLFQINVWAKDYEVKSPDGALTLKVSIGKDVAYSVLLNGEEIIAPSVISLTLDNGVVFGGSPKVKRVKKRSVSDVLHPVLPRKYKEIKDEFNELKIDFKGRYSLVLRAYDDGVAYRWGSGYKGDYKVKEELATFNFKKDHSIWFPEEEKLFTHQERSYKYIKLSEITPERFCSTGTLVDLGNDVKVYLSEADLISYPGMFLKGSDSNDYGLIGKYAGYPLETKLRDDRNEPVTKYADYLAKVTGPREFPWRVMLVTADDKQLIESELIYKLASPLQLDDVSWIKGGKVAWDWWNALNVYGVDFKSGVNNDTYKYFIDFASEYGLEYIILDEGWYPLGDVTKQVDAIDVPELCAYGKEKGVDLILWVSWKSLDEKLDEALELYAKWGIKGIKVDFMARDDQWMVDYYHKVAKKAAEKHLLVDFHGAYKPTGLRRAYPNVITREGVKGLEHNKWATDETPEHNVTLPFIRMVAGPMDFTPGAMVNANEKNFRIVFGEPMSQGTRCHQLAMYVVFESPLQMLADCPSKYYDNPGAMKFLSVVPSVWDDTKVLQAKVSDYIAIARKSGDKWFVGAMTDWNPRTLELKFDFLPEGEYEVQIWQDGVNADKHGSDTKMITKTIKSGDVINANLAPGGGWAAIISEK
;
A
#
# COMPACT_ATOMS: atom_id res chain seq x y z
N MET A 1 -55.69 -60.26 -32.60
CA MET A 1 -54.91 -59.09 -33.02
C MET A 1 -54.11 -58.61 -31.74
N LYS A 2 -52.87 -59.00 -31.59
CA LYS A 2 -52.00 -58.60 -30.49
C LYS A 2 -51.22 -57.37 -30.94
N LYS A 3 -51.40 -56.21 -30.25
CA LYS A 3 -50.62 -55.02 -30.48
C LYS A 3 -49.31 -55.15 -29.66
N VAL A 4 -48.19 -55.17 -30.36
CA VAL A 4 -46.85 -55.06 -29.79
C VAL A 4 -46.57 -53.56 -29.64
N ILE A 5 -46.39 -53.08 -28.39
CA ILE A 5 -45.90 -51.73 -28.11
C ILE A 5 -44.39 -51.83 -27.95
N ALA A 6 -43.66 -51.29 -28.94
CA ALA A 6 -42.21 -51.13 -28.85
C ALA A 6 -41.84 -49.89 -27.99
N GLY A 7 -41.33 -50.13 -26.78
CA GLY A 7 -40.82 -49.08 -25.93
C GLY A 7 -39.43 -48.64 -26.41
N ILE A 8 -39.26 -47.39 -26.84
CA ILE A 8 -37.98 -46.80 -27.12
C ILE A 8 -37.34 -46.38 -25.77
N VAL A 9 -36.31 -47.11 -25.33
CA VAL A 9 -35.44 -46.71 -24.19
C VAL A 9 -34.46 -45.69 -24.69
N ILE A 10 -34.67 -44.40 -24.38
CA ILE A 10 -33.68 -43.35 -24.61
C ILE A 10 -32.62 -43.47 -23.50
N LEU A 11 -31.47 -44.08 -23.81
CA LEU A 11 -30.28 -44.00 -22.93
C LEU A 11 -29.75 -42.57 -23.00
N LEU A 12 -30.03 -41.77 -21.97
CA LEU A 12 -29.32 -40.53 -21.67
C LEU A 12 -27.90 -40.88 -21.21
N PHE A 13 -26.98 -40.83 -22.17
CA PHE A 13 -25.53 -40.81 -21.82
C PHE A 13 -25.27 -39.50 -21.09
N GLN A 14 -25.16 -39.54 -19.76
CA GLN A 14 -24.50 -38.49 -19.01
C GLN A 14 -23.03 -38.51 -19.39
N ILE A 15 -22.62 -37.60 -20.26
CA ILE A 15 -21.21 -37.35 -20.55
C ILE A 15 -20.65 -36.71 -19.26
N ASN A 16 -20.07 -37.53 -18.40
CA ASN A 16 -19.23 -37.05 -17.32
C ASN A 16 -18.02 -36.38 -17.96
N VAL A 17 -18.05 -35.07 -18.15
CA VAL A 17 -16.87 -34.30 -18.52
C VAL A 17 -15.96 -34.32 -17.30
N TRP A 18 -14.98 -35.22 -17.29
CA TRP A 18 -13.95 -35.27 -16.27
C TRP A 18 -13.18 -33.95 -16.31
N ALA A 19 -13.12 -33.21 -15.20
CA ALA A 19 -12.29 -32.05 -15.09
C ALA A 19 -10.82 -32.46 -15.28
N LYS A 20 -10.09 -31.70 -16.07
CA LYS A 20 -8.65 -31.89 -16.27
C LYS A 20 -7.89 -30.93 -15.36
N ASP A 21 -7.10 -31.49 -14.49
CA ASP A 21 -6.32 -30.73 -13.52
C ASP A 21 -4.92 -30.39 -14.08
N TYR A 22 -4.46 -29.20 -13.75
CA TYR A 22 -3.11 -28.73 -13.95
C TYR A 22 -2.61 -28.07 -12.67
N GLU A 23 -1.31 -28.05 -12.45
CA GLU A 23 -0.72 -27.45 -11.25
C GLU A 23 0.61 -26.76 -11.55
N VAL A 24 0.90 -25.75 -10.76
CA VAL A 24 2.20 -25.11 -10.64
C VAL A 24 2.55 -25.00 -9.16
N LYS A 25 3.79 -25.34 -8.82
CA LYS A 25 4.32 -25.30 -7.44
C LYS A 25 5.29 -24.14 -7.30
N SER A 26 5.40 -23.61 -6.09
CA SER A 26 6.50 -22.70 -5.73
C SER A 26 7.87 -23.31 -5.95
N PRO A 27 8.94 -22.53 -6.08
CA PRO A 27 10.31 -23.06 -6.20
C PRO A 27 10.70 -24.03 -5.07
N ASP A 28 10.33 -23.71 -3.82
CA ASP A 28 10.55 -24.57 -2.64
C ASP A 28 9.57 -25.76 -2.54
N GLY A 29 8.50 -25.77 -3.36
CA GLY A 29 7.50 -26.83 -3.42
C GLY A 29 6.42 -26.78 -2.33
N ALA A 30 6.45 -25.81 -1.41
CA ALA A 30 5.49 -25.69 -0.30
C ALA A 30 4.10 -25.28 -0.78
N LEU A 31 4.02 -24.31 -1.71
CA LEU A 31 2.76 -23.85 -2.29
C LEU A 31 2.45 -24.57 -3.60
N THR A 32 1.19 -24.96 -3.76
CA THR A 32 0.65 -25.50 -5.02
C THR A 32 -0.58 -24.72 -5.44
N LEU A 33 -0.52 -24.08 -6.61
CA LEU A 33 -1.68 -23.51 -7.29
C LEU A 33 -2.21 -24.54 -8.29
N LYS A 34 -3.35 -25.13 -7.98
CA LYS A 34 -4.04 -26.12 -8.81
C LYS A 34 -5.15 -25.44 -9.59
N VAL A 35 -5.34 -25.78 -10.87
CA VAL A 35 -6.46 -25.34 -11.69
C VAL A 35 -7.17 -26.53 -12.32
N SER A 36 -8.47 -26.57 -12.16
CA SER A 36 -9.37 -27.60 -12.70
C SER A 36 -10.17 -27.03 -13.87
N ILE A 37 -10.07 -27.70 -15.01
CA ILE A 37 -10.73 -27.31 -16.27
C ILE A 37 -11.87 -28.29 -16.55
N GLY A 38 -13.10 -27.88 -16.26
CA GLY A 38 -14.31 -28.65 -16.47
C GLY A 38 -15.35 -27.88 -17.29
N LYS A 39 -16.57 -27.78 -16.79
CA LYS A 39 -17.61 -26.87 -17.32
C LYS A 39 -17.14 -25.41 -17.19
N ASP A 40 -16.51 -25.12 -16.07
CA ASP A 40 -15.93 -23.83 -15.72
C ASP A 40 -14.44 -24.00 -15.40
N VAL A 41 -13.72 -22.91 -15.23
CA VAL A 41 -12.36 -22.88 -14.69
C VAL A 41 -12.44 -22.58 -13.19
N ALA A 42 -11.88 -23.47 -12.38
CA ALA A 42 -11.74 -23.24 -10.93
C ALA A 42 -10.30 -23.45 -10.51
N TYR A 43 -9.85 -22.71 -9.49
CA TYR A 43 -8.54 -22.92 -8.88
C TYR A 43 -8.68 -23.28 -7.40
N SER A 44 -7.65 -23.88 -6.85
CA SER A 44 -7.45 -24.06 -5.40
C SER A 44 -5.98 -23.84 -5.05
N VAL A 45 -5.72 -23.50 -3.79
CA VAL A 45 -4.36 -23.29 -3.26
C VAL A 45 -4.10 -24.26 -2.14
N LEU A 46 -2.96 -24.94 -2.20
CA LEU A 46 -2.52 -25.87 -1.15
C LEU A 46 -1.19 -25.38 -0.55
N LEU A 47 -1.09 -25.49 0.76
CA LEU A 47 0.16 -25.29 1.52
C LEU A 47 0.59 -26.65 2.09
N ASN A 48 1.77 -27.14 1.71
CA ASN A 48 2.29 -28.46 2.12
C ASN A 48 1.29 -29.63 1.88
N GLY A 49 0.47 -29.52 0.80
CA GLY A 49 -0.54 -30.50 0.44
C GLY A 49 -1.91 -30.33 1.12
N GLU A 50 -2.04 -29.44 2.10
CA GLU A 50 -3.32 -29.07 2.72
C GLU A 50 -3.99 -27.93 1.93
N GLU A 51 -5.27 -28.11 1.58
CA GLU A 51 -6.04 -27.11 0.83
C GLU A 51 -6.46 -25.94 1.74
N ILE A 52 -5.89 -24.76 1.46
CA ILE A 52 -6.12 -23.51 2.20
C ILE A 52 -7.09 -22.55 1.50
N ILE A 53 -7.18 -22.60 0.17
CA ILE A 53 -8.27 -22.00 -0.61
C ILE A 53 -8.96 -23.14 -1.37
N ALA A 54 -10.25 -23.28 -1.13
CA ALA A 54 -11.10 -24.30 -1.74
C ALA A 54 -11.38 -23.97 -3.22
N PRO A 55 -11.91 -24.93 -4.02
CA PRO A 55 -12.22 -24.67 -5.42
C PRO A 55 -13.01 -23.38 -5.64
N SER A 56 -12.40 -22.44 -6.33
CA SER A 56 -12.87 -21.08 -6.55
C SER A 56 -13.01 -20.83 -8.05
N VAL A 57 -14.24 -20.60 -8.51
CA VAL A 57 -14.56 -20.41 -9.95
C VAL A 57 -14.12 -19.01 -10.38
N ILE A 58 -13.50 -18.94 -11.56
CA ILE A 58 -13.05 -17.68 -12.16
C ILE A 58 -13.50 -17.56 -13.61
N SER A 59 -13.94 -16.38 -14.01
CA SER A 59 -14.31 -16.09 -15.41
C SER A 59 -14.20 -14.60 -15.71
N LEU A 60 -14.19 -14.27 -17.02
CA LEU A 60 -14.26 -12.90 -17.50
C LEU A 60 -15.15 -12.86 -18.73
N THR A 61 -16.21 -12.06 -18.69
CA THR A 61 -17.25 -11.97 -19.71
C THR A 61 -17.06 -10.71 -20.55
N LEU A 62 -17.03 -10.87 -21.87
CA LEU A 62 -16.98 -9.77 -22.83
C LEU A 62 -18.40 -9.35 -23.27
N ASP A 63 -18.53 -8.14 -23.80
CA ASP A 63 -19.80 -7.58 -24.30
C ASP A 63 -20.40 -8.35 -25.49
N ASN A 64 -19.59 -9.08 -26.26
CA ASN A 64 -20.01 -9.93 -27.37
C ASN A 64 -20.46 -11.35 -26.94
N GLY A 65 -20.60 -11.59 -25.63
CA GLY A 65 -21.02 -12.87 -25.05
C GLY A 65 -19.93 -13.93 -24.90
N VAL A 66 -18.69 -13.62 -25.25
CA VAL A 66 -17.55 -14.52 -25.00
C VAL A 66 -17.23 -14.54 -23.50
N VAL A 67 -17.10 -15.75 -22.93
CA VAL A 67 -16.76 -15.97 -21.53
C VAL A 67 -15.42 -16.71 -21.46
N PHE A 68 -14.39 -16.03 -20.96
CA PHE A 68 -13.13 -16.68 -20.59
C PHE A 68 -13.38 -17.55 -19.36
N GLY A 69 -13.08 -18.83 -19.45
CA GLY A 69 -13.40 -19.79 -18.38
C GLY A 69 -14.74 -20.51 -18.52
N GLY A 70 -15.64 -20.06 -19.40
CA GLY A 70 -16.91 -20.76 -19.69
C GLY A 70 -16.74 -21.84 -20.76
N SER A 71 -17.09 -23.10 -20.45
CA SER A 71 -16.91 -24.27 -21.33
C SER A 71 -15.54 -24.32 -22.01
N PRO A 72 -14.45 -24.19 -21.27
CA PRO A 72 -13.10 -23.95 -21.77
C PRO A 72 -12.55 -25.16 -22.53
N LYS A 73 -11.87 -24.91 -23.65
CA LYS A 73 -11.17 -25.95 -24.44
C LYS A 73 -9.70 -25.62 -24.49
N VAL A 74 -8.89 -26.37 -23.77
CA VAL A 74 -7.44 -26.18 -23.74
C VAL A 74 -6.83 -26.42 -25.13
N LYS A 75 -6.01 -25.48 -25.60
CA LYS A 75 -5.27 -25.54 -26.85
C LYS A 75 -3.82 -25.95 -26.62
N ARG A 76 -3.19 -25.34 -25.61
CA ARG A 76 -1.78 -25.56 -25.30
C ARG A 76 -1.51 -25.21 -23.84
N VAL A 77 -0.55 -25.90 -23.25
CA VAL A 77 -0.03 -25.63 -21.92
C VAL A 77 1.47 -25.41 -22.01
N LYS A 78 1.98 -24.41 -21.32
CA LYS A 78 3.40 -24.11 -21.20
C LYS A 78 3.74 -23.97 -19.73
N LYS A 79 4.91 -24.49 -19.35
CA LYS A 79 5.51 -24.27 -18.02
C LYS A 79 6.88 -23.61 -18.21
N ARG A 80 7.25 -22.76 -17.28
CA ARG A 80 8.61 -22.21 -17.18
C ARG A 80 8.94 -21.92 -15.73
N SER A 81 10.22 -21.91 -15.42
CA SER A 81 10.77 -21.40 -14.17
C SER A 81 11.58 -20.14 -14.47
N VAL A 82 11.54 -19.19 -13.57
CA VAL A 82 12.29 -17.93 -13.64
C VAL A 82 13.06 -17.77 -12.34
N SER A 83 14.32 -17.37 -12.47
CA SER A 83 15.17 -16.92 -11.36
C SER A 83 15.91 -15.69 -11.86
N ASP A 84 15.55 -14.53 -11.30
CA ASP A 84 16.04 -13.22 -11.67
C ASP A 84 16.23 -12.36 -10.41
N VAL A 85 16.88 -11.20 -10.55
CA VAL A 85 17.05 -10.21 -9.48
C VAL A 85 16.57 -8.85 -9.99
N LEU A 86 15.64 -8.25 -9.26
CA LEU A 86 15.14 -6.92 -9.55
C LEU A 86 15.86 -5.89 -8.69
N HIS A 87 16.21 -4.77 -9.30
CA HIS A 87 16.84 -3.62 -8.64
C HIS A 87 15.87 -2.44 -8.64
N PRO A 88 15.16 -2.17 -7.52
CA PRO A 88 14.27 -1.01 -7.44
C PRO A 88 15.04 0.30 -7.57
N VAL A 89 14.49 1.27 -8.29
CA VAL A 89 15.07 2.63 -8.39
C VAL A 89 15.18 3.27 -7.01
N LEU A 90 14.13 3.15 -6.19
CA LEU A 90 14.14 3.49 -4.77
C LEU A 90 13.86 2.22 -3.97
N PRO A 91 14.85 1.67 -3.28
CA PRO A 91 14.66 0.47 -2.46
C PRO A 91 13.82 0.81 -1.23
N ARG A 92 12.72 0.08 -1.05
CA ARG A 92 11.79 0.23 0.06
C ARG A 92 12.14 -0.69 1.24
N LYS A 93 12.57 -1.91 0.91
CA LYS A 93 12.98 -2.96 1.86
C LYS A 93 14.36 -3.51 1.52
N TYR A 94 14.61 -3.70 0.23
CA TYR A 94 15.79 -4.37 -0.31
C TYR A 94 16.26 -3.65 -1.56
N LYS A 95 17.58 -3.46 -1.70
CA LYS A 95 18.17 -2.96 -2.95
C LYS A 95 18.21 -4.02 -4.06
N GLU A 96 18.08 -5.30 -3.68
CA GLU A 96 18.01 -6.45 -4.56
C GLU A 96 16.84 -7.34 -4.15
N ILE A 97 15.93 -7.59 -5.07
CA ILE A 97 14.74 -8.42 -4.85
C ILE A 97 14.84 -9.66 -5.70
N LYS A 98 14.91 -10.84 -5.10
CA LYS A 98 14.86 -12.11 -5.82
C LYS A 98 13.47 -12.30 -6.44
N ASP A 99 13.42 -12.48 -7.76
CA ASP A 99 12.21 -12.76 -8.53
C ASP A 99 12.23 -14.21 -9.03
N GLU A 100 11.98 -15.14 -8.11
CA GLU A 100 12.01 -16.58 -8.34
C GLU A 100 10.57 -17.13 -8.31
N PHE A 101 10.15 -17.73 -9.43
CA PHE A 101 8.82 -18.32 -9.55
C PHE A 101 8.71 -19.39 -10.61
N ASN A 102 7.71 -20.25 -10.48
CA ASN A 102 7.24 -21.13 -11.53
C ASN A 102 5.95 -20.60 -12.15
N GLU A 103 5.85 -20.69 -13.48
CA GLU A 103 4.69 -20.20 -14.23
C GLU A 103 4.06 -21.32 -15.06
N LEU A 104 2.74 -21.37 -15.02
CA LEU A 104 1.91 -22.20 -15.89
C LEU A 104 1.02 -21.30 -16.75
N LYS A 105 1.19 -21.36 -18.08
CA LYS A 105 0.29 -20.67 -19.03
C LYS A 105 -0.55 -21.68 -19.76
N ILE A 106 -1.86 -21.51 -19.70
CA ILE A 106 -2.87 -22.31 -20.41
C ILE A 106 -3.49 -21.44 -21.49
N ASP A 107 -3.22 -21.74 -22.76
CA ASP A 107 -3.86 -21.13 -23.91
C ASP A 107 -5.16 -21.91 -24.25
N PHE A 108 -6.26 -21.24 -24.42
CA PHE A 108 -7.55 -21.84 -24.78
C PHE A 108 -7.90 -21.61 -26.27
N LYS A 109 -8.80 -22.46 -26.81
CA LYS A 109 -9.49 -22.16 -28.05
C LYS A 109 -10.43 -20.98 -27.76
N GLY A 110 -10.45 -19.95 -28.60
CA GLY A 110 -11.22 -18.72 -28.32
C GLY A 110 -10.34 -17.51 -28.04
N ARG A 111 -9.01 -17.63 -28.29
CA ARG A 111 -8.05 -16.51 -28.22
C ARG A 111 -7.92 -15.88 -26.84
N TYR A 112 -7.96 -16.66 -25.78
CA TYR A 112 -7.65 -16.21 -24.43
C TYR A 112 -6.72 -17.20 -23.71
N SER A 113 -6.14 -16.78 -22.64
CA SER A 113 -5.24 -17.58 -21.81
C SER A 113 -5.43 -17.30 -20.33
N LEU A 114 -5.02 -18.25 -19.50
CA LEU A 114 -4.87 -18.08 -18.06
C LEU A 114 -3.39 -18.27 -17.73
N VAL A 115 -2.80 -17.31 -17.02
CA VAL A 115 -1.43 -17.37 -16.52
C VAL A 115 -1.49 -17.51 -15.00
N LEU A 116 -0.78 -18.51 -14.48
CA LEU A 116 -0.67 -18.80 -13.06
C LEU A 116 0.81 -18.74 -12.68
N ARG A 117 1.12 -18.07 -11.58
CA ARG A 117 2.47 -18.03 -10.98
C ARG A 117 2.43 -18.51 -9.55
N ALA A 118 3.46 -19.24 -9.15
CA ALA A 118 3.71 -19.63 -7.77
C ALA A 118 5.11 -19.19 -7.36
N TYR A 119 5.17 -18.39 -6.29
CA TYR A 119 6.33 -17.91 -5.56
C TYR A 119 6.37 -18.62 -4.21
N ASP A 120 7.47 -18.55 -3.47
CA ASP A 120 7.58 -19.16 -2.15
C ASP A 120 6.71 -18.44 -1.09
N ASP A 121 6.38 -17.15 -1.34
CA ASP A 121 5.54 -16.31 -0.48
C ASP A 121 4.10 -16.13 -0.97
N GLY A 122 3.70 -16.77 -2.11
CA GLY A 122 2.33 -16.66 -2.59
C GLY A 122 2.10 -17.11 -4.02
N VAL A 123 0.85 -17.01 -4.45
CA VAL A 123 0.42 -17.39 -5.79
C VAL A 123 -0.41 -16.28 -6.42
N ALA A 124 -0.44 -16.25 -7.75
CA ALA A 124 -1.25 -15.29 -8.48
C ALA A 124 -1.76 -15.87 -9.81
N TYR A 125 -2.93 -15.37 -10.26
CA TYR A 125 -3.41 -15.66 -11.60
C TYR A 125 -3.87 -14.39 -12.31
N ARG A 126 -3.85 -14.44 -13.66
CA ARG A 126 -4.48 -13.41 -14.51
C ARG A 126 -4.98 -13.98 -15.82
N TRP A 127 -6.02 -13.36 -16.35
CA TRP A 127 -6.49 -13.61 -17.70
C TRP A 127 -5.64 -12.86 -18.73
N GLY A 128 -5.51 -13.44 -19.92
CA GLY A 128 -4.94 -12.79 -21.10
C GLY A 128 -5.89 -12.89 -22.28
N SER A 129 -6.04 -11.80 -23.03
CA SER A 129 -6.84 -11.71 -24.24
C SER A 129 -5.95 -11.64 -25.48
N GLY A 130 -6.21 -12.50 -26.47
CA GLY A 130 -5.63 -12.44 -27.81
C GLY A 130 -6.57 -11.79 -28.85
N TYR A 131 -7.67 -11.19 -28.43
CA TYR A 131 -8.53 -10.40 -29.30
C TYR A 131 -7.81 -9.14 -29.77
N LYS A 132 -8.04 -8.73 -31.01
CA LYS A 132 -7.50 -7.50 -31.58
C LYS A 132 -8.58 -6.42 -31.65
N GLY A 133 -8.16 -5.16 -31.51
CA GLY A 133 -9.05 -4.00 -31.53
C GLY A 133 -9.81 -3.82 -30.22
N ASP A 134 -10.84 -2.99 -30.26
CA ASP A 134 -11.58 -2.55 -29.09
C ASP A 134 -12.72 -3.51 -28.74
N TYR A 135 -12.91 -3.76 -27.45
CA TYR A 135 -14.00 -4.53 -26.88
C TYR A 135 -14.25 -4.09 -25.43
N LYS A 136 -15.35 -4.54 -24.85
CA LYS A 136 -15.68 -4.22 -23.46
C LYS A 136 -15.65 -5.47 -22.59
N VAL A 137 -15.16 -5.31 -21.37
CA VAL A 137 -15.33 -6.32 -20.32
C VAL A 137 -16.61 -6.00 -19.56
N LYS A 138 -17.53 -6.95 -19.57
CA LYS A 138 -18.85 -6.79 -18.97
C LYS A 138 -18.85 -7.19 -17.50
N GLU A 139 -18.13 -8.29 -17.18
CA GLU A 139 -18.10 -8.85 -15.85
C GLU A 139 -16.79 -9.63 -15.63
N GLU A 140 -16.28 -9.61 -14.41
CA GLU A 140 -15.25 -10.51 -13.93
C GLU A 140 -15.74 -11.23 -12.66
N LEU A 141 -15.69 -12.56 -12.69
CA LEU A 141 -15.88 -13.39 -11.51
C LEU A 141 -14.51 -13.80 -10.96
N ALA A 142 -14.14 -13.23 -9.82
CA ALA A 142 -12.97 -13.62 -9.06
C ALA A 142 -13.45 -14.09 -7.68
N THR A 143 -13.39 -15.38 -7.41
CA THR A 143 -13.85 -15.95 -6.14
C THR A 143 -12.68 -16.44 -5.30
N PHE A 144 -12.86 -16.43 -3.97
CA PHE A 144 -11.92 -16.89 -2.96
C PHE A 144 -12.71 -17.64 -1.88
N ASN A 145 -12.78 -18.96 -2.01
CA ASN A 145 -13.58 -19.81 -1.15
C ASN A 145 -12.76 -20.46 -0.04
N PHE A 146 -13.31 -20.52 1.15
CA PHE A 146 -12.71 -21.22 2.30
C PHE A 146 -13.62 -22.35 2.77
N LYS A 147 -13.06 -23.35 3.46
CA LYS A 147 -13.80 -24.51 3.95
C LYS A 147 -14.44 -24.30 5.32
N LYS A 148 -13.94 -23.30 6.06
CA LYS A 148 -14.34 -23.03 7.44
C LYS A 148 -14.61 -21.55 7.63
N ASP A 149 -15.32 -21.22 8.70
CA ASP A 149 -15.58 -19.85 9.12
C ASP A 149 -14.34 -19.25 9.77
N HIS A 150 -13.42 -18.78 8.95
CA HIS A 150 -12.19 -18.12 9.37
C HIS A 150 -12.45 -16.68 9.79
N SER A 151 -11.52 -16.09 10.55
CA SER A 151 -11.53 -14.66 10.83
C SER A 151 -10.79 -13.88 9.73
N ILE A 152 -11.12 -12.60 9.59
CA ILE A 152 -10.55 -11.73 8.57
C ILE A 152 -10.38 -10.31 9.12
N TRP A 153 -9.25 -9.66 8.83
CA TRP A 153 -9.10 -8.21 8.97
C TRP A 153 -9.74 -7.53 7.76
N PHE A 154 -10.90 -6.92 8.00
CA PHE A 154 -11.82 -6.45 6.96
C PHE A 154 -11.88 -4.92 6.95
N PRO A 155 -11.21 -4.22 5.99
CA PRO A 155 -11.28 -2.77 5.83
C PRO A 155 -12.60 -2.39 5.13
N GLU A 156 -13.69 -2.37 5.89
CA GLU A 156 -15.05 -2.24 5.38
C GLU A 156 -15.31 -0.90 4.72
N GLU A 157 -15.94 -0.94 3.54
CA GLU A 157 -16.32 0.21 2.74
C GLU A 157 -17.84 0.35 2.68
N GLU A 158 -18.31 1.60 2.61
CA GLU A 158 -19.73 1.91 2.47
C GLU A 158 -20.14 2.15 1.02
N LYS A 159 -19.22 2.65 0.19
CA LYS A 159 -19.44 3.04 -1.20
C LYS A 159 -18.13 2.95 -2.00
N LEU A 160 -18.26 2.92 -3.34
CA LEU A 160 -17.11 2.87 -4.26
C LEU A 160 -16.39 4.23 -4.42
N PHE A 161 -16.98 5.32 -3.95
CA PHE A 161 -16.34 6.62 -3.82
C PHE A 161 -15.71 6.70 -2.43
N THR A 162 -14.42 6.36 -2.31
CA THR A 162 -13.71 6.18 -1.05
C THR A 162 -12.22 6.45 -1.19
N HIS A 163 -11.62 6.99 -0.14
CA HIS A 163 -10.17 7.17 -0.01
C HIS A 163 -9.44 5.90 0.47
N GLN A 164 -10.19 4.83 0.79
CA GLN A 164 -9.67 3.57 1.34
C GLN A 164 -8.90 3.74 2.67
N GLU A 165 -9.24 4.75 3.44
CA GLU A 165 -8.71 5.06 4.76
C GLU A 165 -9.56 4.39 5.84
N ARG A 166 -9.39 3.08 6.02
CA ARG A 166 -10.24 2.28 6.89
C ARG A 166 -9.46 1.61 8.02
N SER A 167 -10.11 1.50 9.19
CA SER A 167 -9.68 0.59 10.24
C SER A 167 -9.99 -0.84 9.81
N TYR A 168 -9.19 -1.81 10.27
CA TYR A 168 -9.34 -3.22 9.94
C TYR A 168 -10.18 -3.91 11.01
N LYS A 169 -11.46 -4.21 10.71
CA LYS A 169 -12.34 -4.96 11.62
C LYS A 169 -11.96 -6.44 11.61
N TYR A 170 -11.70 -7.03 12.77
CA TYR A 170 -11.44 -8.47 12.89
C TYR A 170 -12.78 -9.20 13.13
N ILE A 171 -13.33 -9.80 12.07
CA ILE A 171 -14.67 -10.41 12.04
C ILE A 171 -14.61 -11.80 11.40
N LYS A 172 -15.71 -12.58 11.47
CA LYS A 172 -15.85 -13.87 10.80
C LYS A 172 -16.25 -13.71 9.33
N LEU A 173 -15.82 -14.66 8.47
CA LEU A 173 -16.23 -14.69 7.06
C LEU A 173 -17.75 -14.78 6.93
N SER A 174 -18.41 -15.56 7.79
CA SER A 174 -19.88 -15.70 7.84
C SER A 174 -20.63 -14.40 8.17
N GLU A 175 -19.96 -13.39 8.71
CA GLU A 175 -20.56 -12.08 8.98
C GLU A 175 -20.57 -11.16 7.75
N ILE A 176 -19.86 -11.54 6.67
CA ILE A 176 -19.74 -10.74 5.46
C ILE A 176 -20.85 -11.13 4.49
N THR A 177 -21.95 -10.41 4.53
CA THR A 177 -23.07 -10.62 3.60
C THR A 177 -22.74 -10.13 2.19
N PRO A 178 -23.51 -10.49 1.15
CA PRO A 178 -23.29 -10.01 -0.22
C PRO A 178 -23.35 -8.49 -0.41
N GLU A 179 -23.97 -7.76 0.55
CA GLU A 179 -24.03 -6.29 0.55
C GLU A 179 -22.79 -5.66 1.15
N ARG A 180 -22.14 -6.33 2.12
CA ARG A 180 -20.93 -5.85 2.78
C ARG A 180 -19.71 -6.08 1.90
N PHE A 181 -18.85 -5.09 1.80
CA PHE A 181 -17.64 -5.20 1.01
C PHE A 181 -16.48 -4.38 1.62
N CYS A 182 -15.28 -4.74 1.23
CA CYS A 182 -14.05 -4.06 1.65
C CYS A 182 -13.16 -3.73 0.44
N SER A 183 -12.24 -2.79 0.64
CA SER A 183 -11.12 -2.60 -0.29
C SER A 183 -10.14 -3.78 -0.21
N THR A 184 -9.42 -4.09 -1.30
CA THR A 184 -8.37 -5.12 -1.32
C THR A 184 -7.18 -4.73 -0.44
N GLY A 185 -6.32 -5.71 -0.18
CA GLY A 185 -5.37 -5.65 0.92
C GLY A 185 -6.09 -6.04 2.21
N THR A 186 -6.66 -7.26 2.22
CA THR A 186 -7.32 -7.85 3.40
C THR A 186 -6.65 -9.18 3.75
N LEU A 187 -6.66 -9.56 5.02
CA LEU A 187 -5.93 -10.70 5.54
C LEU A 187 -6.90 -11.68 6.21
N VAL A 188 -6.95 -12.92 5.71
CA VAL A 188 -7.75 -14.02 6.29
C VAL A 188 -6.85 -14.84 7.21
N ASP A 189 -7.26 -15.03 8.45
CA ASP A 189 -6.60 -15.86 9.45
C ASP A 189 -7.19 -17.28 9.44
N LEU A 190 -6.42 -18.24 8.94
CA LEU A 190 -6.86 -19.64 8.88
C LEU A 190 -6.65 -20.39 10.19
N GLY A 191 -6.03 -19.74 11.20
CA GLY A 191 -5.57 -20.36 12.43
C GLY A 191 -4.22 -21.06 12.28
N ASN A 192 -3.64 -21.50 13.41
CA ASN A 192 -2.32 -22.13 13.44
C ASN A 192 -1.22 -21.32 12.74
N ASP A 193 -1.26 -19.99 12.92
CA ASP A 193 -0.38 -18.99 12.32
C ASP A 193 -0.48 -18.87 10.78
N VAL A 194 -1.25 -19.72 10.10
CA VAL A 194 -1.43 -19.63 8.65
C VAL A 194 -2.38 -18.49 8.28
N LYS A 195 -1.96 -17.62 7.37
CA LYS A 195 -2.73 -16.48 6.87
C LYS A 195 -2.69 -16.38 5.36
N VAL A 196 -3.75 -15.83 4.79
CA VAL A 196 -3.87 -15.54 3.35
C VAL A 196 -4.20 -14.08 3.16
N TYR A 197 -3.28 -13.34 2.54
CA TYR A 197 -3.49 -11.95 2.14
C TYR A 197 -4.05 -11.89 0.71
N LEU A 198 -5.19 -11.23 0.54
CA LEU A 198 -5.89 -11.10 -0.73
C LEU A 198 -5.71 -9.69 -1.30
N SER A 199 -5.22 -9.59 -2.53
CA SER A 199 -4.99 -8.33 -3.21
C SER A 199 -4.96 -8.49 -4.74
N GLU A 200 -4.52 -7.44 -5.41
CA GLU A 200 -4.28 -7.40 -6.86
C GLU A 200 -2.95 -6.72 -7.18
N ALA A 201 -2.44 -6.94 -8.38
CA ALA A 201 -1.25 -6.27 -8.88
C ALA A 201 -1.37 -5.97 -10.37
N ASP A 202 -0.54 -5.01 -10.84
CA ASP A 202 -0.48 -4.60 -12.25
C ASP A 202 -1.82 -4.06 -12.76
N LEU A 203 -2.46 -3.20 -11.96
CA LEU A 203 -3.74 -2.57 -12.29
C LEU A 203 -3.53 -1.49 -13.35
N ILE A 204 -3.85 -1.83 -14.60
CA ILE A 204 -3.66 -0.97 -15.77
C ILE A 204 -4.94 -0.97 -16.60
N SER A 205 -5.51 0.22 -16.82
CA SER A 205 -6.69 0.43 -17.68
C SER A 205 -7.83 -0.57 -17.38
N TYR A 206 -8.13 -0.72 -16.08
CA TYR A 206 -9.12 -1.63 -15.53
C TYR A 206 -9.57 -1.13 -14.14
N PRO A 207 -10.80 -1.39 -13.67
CA PRO A 207 -11.21 -0.97 -12.32
C PRO A 207 -10.53 -1.80 -11.23
N GLY A 208 -10.26 -1.16 -10.09
CA GLY A 208 -9.77 -1.81 -8.89
C GLY A 208 -10.75 -2.84 -8.31
N MET A 209 -10.20 -3.86 -7.66
CA MET A 209 -10.98 -4.92 -7.04
C MET A 209 -11.31 -4.59 -5.58
N PHE A 210 -12.59 -4.60 -5.23
CA PHE A 210 -13.09 -4.78 -3.87
C PHE A 210 -13.49 -6.23 -3.66
N LEU A 211 -13.69 -6.65 -2.41
CA LEU A 211 -14.17 -7.98 -2.05
C LEU A 211 -15.47 -7.88 -1.26
N LYS A 212 -16.47 -8.64 -1.66
CA LYS A 212 -17.77 -8.77 -0.98
C LYS A 212 -18.05 -10.21 -0.55
N GLY A 213 -19.03 -10.43 0.33
CA GLY A 213 -19.51 -11.77 0.65
C GLY A 213 -20.08 -12.49 -0.57
N SER A 214 -19.92 -13.81 -0.60
CA SER A 214 -20.43 -14.66 -1.67
C SER A 214 -21.91 -14.96 -1.49
N ASP A 215 -22.67 -14.95 -2.59
CA ASP A 215 -24.08 -15.39 -2.61
C ASP A 215 -24.23 -16.93 -2.61
N SER A 216 -23.13 -17.66 -2.81
CA SER A 216 -23.15 -19.12 -3.02
C SER A 216 -22.31 -19.93 -2.01
N ASN A 217 -21.53 -19.25 -1.17
CA ASN A 217 -20.68 -19.88 -0.16
C ASN A 217 -20.54 -18.93 1.05
N ASP A 218 -21.05 -19.33 2.20
CA ASP A 218 -21.04 -18.54 3.45
C ASP A 218 -19.64 -18.14 3.92
N TYR A 219 -18.59 -18.83 3.46
CA TYR A 219 -17.19 -18.56 3.77
C TYR A 219 -16.41 -18.11 2.52
N GLY A 220 -17.12 -17.62 1.51
CA GLY A 220 -16.53 -17.15 0.24
C GLY A 220 -16.51 -15.63 0.12
N LEU A 221 -15.49 -15.12 -0.55
CA LEU A 221 -15.40 -13.75 -0.99
C LEU A 221 -15.45 -13.68 -2.52
N ILE A 222 -16.04 -12.62 -3.05
CA ILE A 222 -16.16 -12.39 -4.50
C ILE A 222 -15.67 -10.98 -4.83
N GLY A 223 -14.94 -10.84 -5.93
CA GLY A 223 -14.55 -9.55 -6.51
C GLY A 223 -15.76 -8.68 -6.82
N LYS A 224 -15.70 -7.41 -6.39
CA LYS A 224 -16.67 -6.36 -6.72
C LYS A 224 -15.91 -5.21 -7.39
N TYR A 225 -16.44 -4.68 -8.46
CA TYR A 225 -15.79 -3.66 -9.29
C TYR A 225 -16.71 -2.48 -9.56
N ALA A 226 -16.13 -1.29 -9.68
CA ALA A 226 -16.86 -0.15 -10.23
C ALA A 226 -17.13 -0.35 -11.72
N GLY A 227 -18.33 -0.04 -12.18
CA GLY A 227 -18.62 0.05 -13.61
C GLY A 227 -17.87 1.22 -14.25
N TYR A 228 -17.76 1.22 -15.59
CA TYR A 228 -17.19 2.36 -16.30
C TYR A 228 -18.05 3.62 -16.07
N PRO A 229 -17.46 4.78 -15.70
CA PRO A 229 -18.23 5.99 -15.43
C PRO A 229 -18.80 6.59 -16.72
N LEU A 230 -20.12 6.83 -16.72
CA LEU A 230 -20.82 7.49 -17.82
C LEU A 230 -21.13 8.95 -17.50
N GLU A 231 -21.53 9.23 -16.27
CA GLU A 231 -21.86 10.55 -15.79
C GLU A 231 -21.27 10.76 -14.41
N THR A 232 -20.70 11.92 -14.18
CA THR A 232 -20.18 12.36 -12.88
C THR A 232 -20.86 13.66 -12.48
N LYS A 233 -20.78 14.03 -11.21
CA LYS A 233 -21.28 15.31 -10.72
C LYS A 233 -20.28 15.93 -9.77
N LEU A 234 -19.68 17.02 -10.21
CA LEU A 234 -18.83 17.83 -9.37
C LEU A 234 -19.63 18.41 -8.21
N ARG A 235 -19.20 18.22 -6.98
CA ARG A 235 -19.81 18.77 -5.75
C ARG A 235 -19.12 20.04 -5.28
N ASP A 236 -17.82 20.09 -5.47
CA ASP A 236 -16.91 21.17 -5.10
C ASP A 236 -15.67 21.12 -6.02
N ASP A 237 -14.58 21.78 -5.68
CA ASP A 237 -13.35 21.85 -6.50
C ASP A 237 -12.56 20.53 -6.60
N ARG A 238 -13.00 19.47 -5.91
CA ARG A 238 -12.25 18.21 -5.75
C ARG A 238 -13.11 16.93 -5.78
N ASN A 239 -14.33 16.97 -5.28
CA ASN A 239 -15.21 15.80 -5.13
C ASN A 239 -16.12 15.62 -6.35
N GLU A 240 -15.83 14.63 -7.18
CA GLU A 240 -16.60 14.32 -8.39
C GLU A 240 -17.04 12.84 -8.40
N PRO A 241 -18.04 12.46 -7.58
CA PRO A 241 -18.59 11.11 -7.59
C PRO A 241 -19.28 10.75 -8.91
N VAL A 242 -19.23 9.47 -9.27
CA VAL A 242 -19.96 8.91 -10.40
C VAL A 242 -21.45 8.83 -10.06
N THR A 243 -22.30 9.41 -10.89
CA THR A 243 -23.77 9.39 -10.75
C THR A 243 -24.42 8.34 -11.60
N LYS A 244 -23.72 7.86 -12.64
CA LYS A 244 -24.19 6.79 -13.51
C LYS A 244 -23.06 5.95 -14.04
N TYR A 245 -23.14 4.65 -13.82
CA TYR A 245 -22.21 3.66 -14.35
C TYR A 245 -22.76 2.99 -15.61
N ALA A 246 -21.87 2.51 -16.47
CA ALA A 246 -22.20 1.62 -17.58
C ALA A 246 -22.55 0.20 -17.06
N ASP A 247 -23.12 -0.61 -17.95
CA ASP A 247 -23.36 -2.05 -17.73
C ASP A 247 -22.13 -2.92 -18.04
N TYR A 248 -20.93 -2.30 -18.10
CA TYR A 248 -19.64 -2.94 -18.30
C TYR A 248 -18.58 -2.30 -17.39
N LEU A 249 -17.53 -3.06 -17.12
CA LEU A 249 -16.44 -2.65 -16.21
C LEU A 249 -15.39 -1.79 -16.90
N ALA A 250 -15.00 -2.19 -18.11
CA ALA A 250 -13.90 -1.55 -18.82
C ALA A 250 -14.08 -1.55 -20.34
N LYS A 251 -13.57 -0.50 -20.99
CA LYS A 251 -13.29 -0.43 -22.44
C LYS A 251 -11.81 -0.75 -22.62
N VAL A 252 -11.50 -1.75 -23.41
CA VAL A 252 -10.12 -2.23 -23.55
C VAL A 252 -9.76 -2.45 -25.01
N THR A 253 -8.50 -2.26 -25.33
CA THR A 253 -7.91 -2.59 -26.62
C THR A 253 -6.98 -3.78 -26.46
N GLY A 254 -7.10 -4.78 -27.30
CA GLY A 254 -6.27 -5.98 -27.22
C GLY A 254 -5.32 -6.17 -28.43
N PRO A 255 -4.41 -7.13 -28.34
CA PRO A 255 -4.27 -8.09 -27.26
C PRO A 255 -3.73 -7.48 -25.95
N ARG A 256 -4.16 -8.01 -24.80
CA ARG A 256 -3.72 -7.52 -23.49
C ARG A 256 -3.78 -8.59 -22.41
N GLU A 257 -3.10 -8.33 -21.29
CA GLU A 257 -3.26 -9.06 -20.04
C GLU A 257 -4.07 -8.21 -19.04
N PHE A 258 -4.84 -8.88 -18.17
CA PHE A 258 -5.64 -8.25 -17.12
C PHE A 258 -4.86 -8.22 -15.80
N PRO A 259 -5.29 -7.46 -14.78
CA PRO A 259 -4.62 -7.41 -13.49
C PRO A 259 -4.46 -8.80 -12.86
N TRP A 260 -3.39 -8.97 -12.10
CA TRP A 260 -3.19 -10.17 -11.29
C TRP A 260 -4.15 -10.18 -10.09
N ARG A 261 -4.72 -11.35 -9.81
CA ARG A 261 -5.38 -11.65 -8.54
C ARG A 261 -4.37 -12.38 -7.67
N VAL A 262 -4.06 -11.81 -6.51
CA VAL A 262 -2.89 -12.16 -5.70
C VAL A 262 -3.32 -12.75 -4.37
N MET A 263 -2.73 -13.88 -4.01
CA MET A 263 -2.90 -14.57 -2.74
C MET A 263 -1.51 -14.80 -2.14
N LEU A 264 -1.07 -13.90 -1.23
CA LEU A 264 0.13 -14.16 -0.44
C LEU A 264 -0.24 -15.11 0.68
N VAL A 265 0.58 -16.11 0.93
CA VAL A 265 0.35 -17.17 1.92
C VAL A 265 1.53 -17.22 2.86
N THR A 266 1.26 -17.21 4.16
CA THR A 266 2.31 -17.29 5.18
C THR A 266 1.90 -18.18 6.33
N ALA A 267 2.88 -18.80 6.98
CA ALA A 267 2.79 -19.44 8.29
C ALA A 267 3.64 -18.70 9.35
N ASP A 268 4.21 -17.53 9.00
CA ASP A 268 4.95 -16.64 9.90
C ASP A 268 4.60 -15.19 9.55
N ASP A 269 4.08 -14.43 10.50
CA ASP A 269 3.65 -13.05 10.31
C ASP A 269 4.77 -12.14 9.75
N LYS A 270 6.04 -12.48 9.99
CA LYS A 270 7.20 -11.75 9.45
C LYS A 270 7.22 -11.72 7.92
N GLN A 271 6.81 -12.82 7.28
CA GLN A 271 6.81 -12.94 5.82
C GLN A 271 5.85 -11.95 5.15
N LEU A 272 4.77 -11.52 5.82
CA LEU A 272 3.88 -10.47 5.30
C LEU A 272 4.64 -9.15 5.09
N ILE A 273 5.50 -8.81 6.04
CA ILE A 273 6.28 -7.57 6.01
C ILE A 273 7.42 -7.66 4.99
N GLU A 274 8.05 -8.82 4.88
CA GLU A 274 9.21 -9.05 4.00
C GLU A 274 8.82 -9.24 2.53
N SER A 275 7.55 -9.61 2.23
CA SER A 275 7.09 -9.87 0.87
C SER A 275 7.20 -8.65 -0.06
N GLU A 276 7.65 -8.90 -1.28
CA GLU A 276 7.64 -7.96 -2.41
C GLU A 276 6.77 -8.48 -3.57
N LEU A 277 5.81 -9.38 -3.30
CA LEU A 277 5.04 -10.08 -4.33
C LEU A 277 4.30 -9.11 -5.27
N ILE A 278 3.67 -8.06 -4.74
CA ILE A 278 2.98 -7.04 -5.56
C ILE A 278 3.94 -6.33 -6.51
N TYR A 279 5.17 -6.01 -6.05
CA TYR A 279 6.19 -5.39 -6.89
C TYR A 279 6.71 -6.34 -7.96
N LYS A 280 6.97 -7.62 -7.63
CA LYS A 280 7.43 -8.66 -8.57
C LYS A 280 6.42 -8.90 -9.70
N LEU A 281 5.13 -8.82 -9.42
CA LEU A 281 4.04 -9.03 -10.39
C LEU A 281 3.75 -7.81 -11.28
N ALA A 282 4.20 -6.63 -10.90
CA ALA A 282 3.94 -5.39 -11.64
C ALA A 282 4.77 -5.27 -12.92
N SER A 283 4.30 -4.45 -13.84
CA SER A 283 4.96 -4.11 -15.10
C SER A 283 6.34 -3.50 -14.87
N PRO A 284 7.33 -3.79 -15.73
CA PRO A 284 8.69 -3.27 -15.60
C PRO A 284 8.76 -1.76 -15.82
N LEU A 285 9.92 -1.18 -15.46
CA LEU A 285 10.25 0.22 -15.60
C LEU A 285 9.94 0.76 -17.01
N GLN A 286 9.28 1.92 -17.08
CA GLN A 286 8.86 2.61 -18.28
C GLN A 286 9.59 3.93 -18.53
N LEU A 287 10.54 4.31 -17.67
CA LEU A 287 11.31 5.54 -17.77
C LEU A 287 12.75 5.24 -18.19
N ASP A 288 13.30 6.06 -19.09
CA ASP A 288 14.68 5.95 -19.56
C ASP A 288 15.67 6.58 -18.59
N ASP A 289 15.31 7.71 -17.95
CA ASP A 289 16.12 8.40 -16.93
C ASP A 289 15.38 8.40 -15.58
N VAL A 290 16.02 7.86 -14.58
CA VAL A 290 15.53 7.79 -13.19
C VAL A 290 16.51 8.42 -12.18
N SER A 291 17.62 9.02 -12.67
CA SER A 291 18.69 9.56 -11.84
C SER A 291 18.26 10.71 -10.93
N TRP A 292 17.21 11.41 -11.32
CA TRP A 292 16.62 12.54 -10.61
C TRP A 292 15.65 12.13 -9.48
N ILE A 293 15.20 10.85 -9.46
CA ILE A 293 14.24 10.33 -8.47
C ILE A 293 14.99 10.06 -7.16
N LYS A 294 14.69 10.81 -6.11
CA LYS A 294 15.32 10.68 -4.80
C LYS A 294 14.27 10.62 -3.71
N GLY A 295 14.46 9.71 -2.76
CA GLY A 295 13.72 9.70 -1.52
C GLY A 295 14.19 10.80 -0.58
N GLY A 296 13.40 11.07 0.45
CA GLY A 296 13.76 12.06 1.46
C GLY A 296 12.69 12.22 2.52
N LYS A 297 13.02 13.06 3.50
CA LYS A 297 12.10 13.49 4.57
C LYS A 297 11.53 14.86 4.23
N VAL A 298 10.32 15.10 4.71
CA VAL A 298 9.53 16.28 4.37
C VAL A 298 9.07 16.99 5.63
N ALA A 299 9.32 18.28 5.77
CA ALA A 299 8.62 19.08 6.75
C ALA A 299 7.24 19.45 6.16
N TRP A 300 6.18 18.95 6.83
CA TRP A 300 4.80 19.05 6.37
C TRP A 300 3.98 19.97 7.29
N ASP A 301 3.13 20.79 6.70
CA ASP A 301 2.47 21.92 7.37
C ASP A 301 1.00 21.68 7.76
N TRP A 302 0.33 20.71 7.12
CA TRP A 302 -1.13 20.59 7.25
C TRP A 302 -1.59 19.99 8.59
N TRP A 303 -0.95 18.88 9.06
CA TRP A 303 -1.36 18.22 10.30
C TRP A 303 -1.24 19.14 11.52
N ASN A 304 -0.16 19.91 11.58
CA ASN A 304 0.12 20.85 12.66
C ASN A 304 -0.64 22.18 12.54
N ALA A 305 -1.45 22.35 11.48
CA ALA A 305 -2.25 23.55 11.20
C ALA A 305 -1.42 24.86 11.17
N LEU A 306 -0.16 24.77 10.68
CA LEU A 306 0.79 25.90 10.68
C LEU A 306 0.95 26.55 12.08
N ASN A 307 0.86 25.76 13.14
CA ASN A 307 0.83 26.22 14.53
C ASN A 307 2.24 26.56 15.04
N VAL A 308 2.91 27.46 14.33
CA VAL A 308 4.27 27.95 14.63
C VAL A 308 4.22 28.99 15.72
N TYR A 309 5.17 28.95 16.64
CA TYR A 309 5.34 29.93 17.73
C TYR A 309 6.83 30.22 17.99
N GLY A 310 7.12 31.27 18.78
CA GLY A 310 8.47 31.71 19.08
C GLY A 310 9.13 32.41 17.89
N VAL A 311 8.35 33.03 17.00
CA VAL A 311 8.77 33.71 15.77
C VAL A 311 8.26 35.16 15.75
N ASP A 312 8.90 36.03 14.98
CA ASP A 312 8.57 37.46 14.87
C ASP A 312 7.61 37.79 13.71
N PHE A 313 6.92 36.79 13.18
CA PHE A 313 5.93 36.95 12.11
C PHE A 313 4.61 36.21 12.46
N LYS A 314 3.53 36.57 11.77
CA LYS A 314 2.25 35.86 11.91
C LYS A 314 2.28 34.57 11.08
N SER A 315 2.18 33.41 11.75
CA SER A 315 2.12 32.11 11.07
C SER A 315 0.82 31.95 10.26
N GLY A 316 0.88 31.16 9.21
CA GLY A 316 -0.20 30.87 8.28
C GLY A 316 0.33 30.54 6.89
N VAL A 317 -0.56 30.49 5.90
CA VAL A 317 -0.17 30.30 4.48
C VAL A 317 0.44 31.61 3.96
N ASN A 318 1.75 31.75 4.16
CA ASN A 318 2.54 32.91 3.70
C ASN A 318 4.02 32.56 3.58
N ASN A 319 4.78 33.36 2.83
CA ASN A 319 6.18 33.12 2.57
C ASN A 319 7.06 33.05 3.82
N ASP A 320 6.78 33.89 4.85
CA ASP A 320 7.59 33.89 6.08
C ASP A 320 7.48 32.55 6.82
N THR A 321 6.29 31.99 6.89
CA THR A 321 6.07 30.66 7.49
C THR A 321 6.82 29.58 6.71
N TYR A 322 6.70 29.54 5.38
CA TYR A 322 7.39 28.51 4.58
C TYR A 322 8.90 28.68 4.56
N LYS A 323 9.43 29.90 4.62
CA LYS A 323 10.86 30.12 4.84
C LYS A 323 11.34 29.52 6.16
N TYR A 324 10.55 29.66 7.24
CA TYR A 324 10.87 29.03 8.53
C TYR A 324 10.85 27.49 8.44
N PHE A 325 9.93 26.89 7.68
CA PHE A 325 9.96 25.46 7.39
C PHE A 325 11.19 25.05 6.57
N ILE A 326 11.60 25.85 5.59
CA ILE A 326 12.81 25.65 4.78
C ILE A 326 14.06 25.73 5.68
N ASP A 327 14.18 26.73 6.54
CA ASP A 327 15.31 26.88 7.47
C ASP A 327 15.42 25.68 8.41
N PHE A 328 14.29 25.23 8.98
CA PHE A 328 14.23 24.02 9.80
C PHE A 328 14.66 22.76 9.00
N ALA A 329 14.13 22.58 7.80
CA ALA A 329 14.48 21.45 6.94
C ALA A 329 16.00 21.45 6.62
N SER A 330 16.56 22.63 6.28
CA SER A 330 17.99 22.80 6.03
C SER A 330 18.84 22.48 7.23
N GLU A 331 18.46 22.95 8.41
CA GLU A 331 19.22 22.73 9.67
C GLU A 331 19.31 21.24 10.04
N TYR A 332 18.20 20.51 9.85
CA TYR A 332 18.12 19.08 10.22
C TYR A 332 18.34 18.12 9.06
N GLY A 333 18.71 18.61 7.87
CA GLY A 333 19.02 17.78 6.72
C GLY A 333 17.80 17.05 6.17
N LEU A 334 16.64 17.70 6.17
CA LEU A 334 15.44 17.23 5.48
C LEU A 334 15.51 17.69 4.03
N GLU A 335 15.16 16.81 3.10
CA GLU A 335 15.31 17.07 1.67
C GLU A 335 14.20 17.97 1.11
N TYR A 336 13.01 17.95 1.73
CA TYR A 336 11.81 18.59 1.16
C TYR A 336 10.99 19.35 2.21
N ILE A 337 10.22 20.32 1.71
CA ILE A 337 9.00 20.79 2.35
C ILE A 337 7.82 20.59 1.40
N ILE A 338 6.59 20.49 1.94
CA ILE A 338 5.35 20.56 1.17
C ILE A 338 4.64 21.86 1.52
N LEU A 339 4.18 22.60 0.49
CA LEU A 339 3.10 23.56 0.62
C LEU A 339 1.80 22.79 0.41
N ASP A 340 1.09 22.47 1.51
CA ASP A 340 -0.17 21.76 1.48
C ASP A 340 -1.35 22.69 1.07
N GLU A 341 -2.60 22.33 1.29
CA GLU A 341 -3.77 23.08 0.84
C GLU A 341 -3.73 24.55 1.30
N GLY A 342 -3.96 25.48 0.35
CA GLY A 342 -4.08 26.90 0.62
C GLY A 342 -3.13 27.81 -0.15
N TRP A 343 -2.09 27.28 -0.81
CA TRP A 343 -1.12 28.07 -1.57
C TRP A 343 -1.70 28.62 -2.90
N TYR A 344 -2.78 28.04 -3.43
CA TYR A 344 -3.47 28.47 -4.64
C TYR A 344 -4.96 28.74 -4.40
N PRO A 345 -5.61 29.62 -5.21
CA PRO A 345 -7.05 29.83 -5.14
C PRO A 345 -7.79 28.59 -5.64
N LEU A 346 -8.78 28.11 -4.88
CA LEU A 346 -9.53 26.89 -5.18
C LEU A 346 -9.97 26.84 -6.66
N GLY A 347 -9.71 25.71 -7.31
CA GLY A 347 -10.05 25.44 -8.70
C GLY A 347 -9.01 25.93 -9.74
N ASP A 348 -7.94 26.64 -9.38
CA ASP A 348 -6.92 27.07 -10.34
C ASP A 348 -5.49 26.85 -9.84
N VAL A 349 -4.96 25.66 -10.07
CA VAL A 349 -3.61 25.22 -9.67
C VAL A 349 -2.47 25.93 -10.43
N THR A 350 -2.77 26.80 -11.37
CA THR A 350 -1.75 27.60 -12.11
C THR A 350 -1.56 29.00 -11.52
N LYS A 351 -2.29 29.34 -10.47
CA LYS A 351 -2.20 30.61 -9.74
C LYS A 351 -1.72 30.36 -8.31
N GLN A 352 -1.25 31.41 -7.68
CA GLN A 352 -0.92 31.43 -6.26
C GLN A 352 -1.72 32.51 -5.55
N VAL A 353 -1.97 32.36 -4.24
CA VAL A 353 -2.60 33.41 -3.43
C VAL A 353 -1.64 34.56 -3.19
N ASP A 354 -2.14 35.77 -2.91
CA ASP A 354 -1.31 36.99 -2.78
C ASP A 354 -0.20 36.89 -1.72
N ALA A 355 -0.39 36.06 -0.70
CA ALA A 355 0.59 35.87 0.38
C ALA A 355 1.69 34.84 0.06
N ILE A 356 1.66 34.22 -1.10
CA ILE A 356 2.60 33.16 -1.54
C ILE A 356 3.28 33.58 -2.85
N ASP A 357 4.60 33.47 -2.87
CA ASP A 357 5.44 33.54 -4.07
C ASP A 357 6.26 32.23 -4.17
N VAL A 358 5.74 31.25 -4.92
CA VAL A 358 6.37 29.94 -5.09
C VAL A 358 7.76 30.05 -5.75
N PRO A 359 7.97 30.84 -6.81
CA PRO A 359 9.33 31.11 -7.36
C PRO A 359 10.33 31.62 -6.33
N GLU A 360 9.93 32.57 -5.46
CA GLU A 360 10.77 33.06 -4.37
C GLU A 360 11.11 31.96 -3.37
N LEU A 361 10.12 31.16 -2.95
CA LEU A 361 10.34 30.03 -2.05
C LEU A 361 11.24 28.95 -2.66
N CYS A 362 11.10 28.65 -3.95
CA CYS A 362 11.98 27.73 -4.65
C CYS A 362 13.43 28.24 -4.73
N ALA A 363 13.61 29.55 -4.98
CA ALA A 363 14.95 30.17 -4.98
C ALA A 363 15.58 30.10 -3.58
N TYR A 364 14.80 30.40 -2.53
CA TYR A 364 15.24 30.33 -1.14
C TYR A 364 15.57 28.88 -0.73
N GLY A 365 14.69 27.92 -1.05
CA GLY A 365 14.93 26.50 -0.80
C GLY A 365 16.19 25.98 -1.48
N LYS A 366 16.41 26.37 -2.74
CA LYS A 366 17.63 26.01 -3.48
C LYS A 366 18.91 26.54 -2.81
N GLU A 367 18.89 27.77 -2.28
CA GLU A 367 20.01 28.34 -1.51
C GLU A 367 20.28 27.54 -0.24
N LYS A 368 19.24 27.04 0.41
CA LYS A 368 19.27 26.25 1.65
C LYS A 368 19.48 24.75 1.44
N GLY A 369 19.46 24.27 0.18
CA GLY A 369 19.56 22.84 -0.13
C GLY A 369 18.28 22.03 0.14
N VAL A 370 17.12 22.70 0.12
CA VAL A 370 15.79 22.11 0.38
C VAL A 370 14.90 22.28 -0.86
N ASP A 371 14.32 21.21 -1.32
CA ASP A 371 13.40 21.20 -2.47
C ASP A 371 11.93 21.33 -2.02
N LEU A 372 11.06 21.78 -2.92
CA LEU A 372 9.64 22.04 -2.63
C LEU A 372 8.72 21.09 -3.39
N ILE A 373 7.65 20.68 -2.72
CA ILE A 373 6.54 19.88 -3.27
C ILE A 373 5.25 20.68 -3.10
N LEU A 374 4.33 20.61 -4.08
CA LEU A 374 3.06 21.32 -4.03
C LEU A 374 1.89 20.33 -3.89
N TRP A 375 1.00 20.60 -2.97
CA TRP A 375 -0.29 19.94 -2.91
C TRP A 375 -1.24 20.46 -3.99
N VAL A 376 -2.00 19.59 -4.63
CA VAL A 376 -3.03 19.91 -5.61
C VAL A 376 -4.21 18.97 -5.49
N SER A 377 -5.44 19.48 -5.66
CA SER A 377 -6.59 18.59 -5.85
C SER A 377 -6.54 17.97 -7.25
N TRP A 378 -6.88 16.67 -7.35
CA TRP A 378 -6.81 15.95 -8.62
C TRP A 378 -7.65 16.62 -9.71
N LYS A 379 -8.83 17.14 -9.35
CA LYS A 379 -9.77 17.73 -10.31
C LYS A 379 -9.22 19.03 -10.91
N SER A 380 -8.73 19.92 -10.06
CA SER A 380 -8.11 21.16 -10.52
C SER A 380 -6.85 20.91 -11.35
N LEU A 381 -6.09 19.85 -11.01
CA LEU A 381 -4.94 19.41 -11.79
C LEU A 381 -5.36 18.84 -13.17
N ASP A 382 -6.39 17.96 -13.23
CA ASP A 382 -6.83 17.36 -14.51
C ASP A 382 -7.26 18.43 -15.53
N GLU A 383 -7.92 19.49 -15.08
CA GLU A 383 -8.36 20.59 -15.94
C GLU A 383 -7.20 21.34 -16.61
N LYS A 384 -6.02 21.38 -15.97
CA LYS A 384 -4.84 22.14 -16.42
C LYS A 384 -3.54 21.34 -16.34
N LEU A 385 -3.60 20.02 -16.44
CA LEU A 385 -2.48 19.12 -16.15
C LEU A 385 -1.18 19.53 -16.84
N ASP A 386 -1.19 19.71 -18.16
CA ASP A 386 0.03 20.00 -18.92
C ASP A 386 0.58 21.40 -18.60
N GLU A 387 -0.31 22.40 -18.46
CA GLU A 387 0.05 23.78 -18.10
C GLU A 387 0.65 23.84 -16.69
N ALA A 388 0.02 23.16 -15.71
CA ALA A 388 0.48 23.14 -14.32
C ALA A 388 1.85 22.47 -14.19
N LEU A 389 2.05 21.28 -14.77
CA LEU A 389 3.31 20.56 -14.68
C LEU A 389 4.46 21.33 -15.36
N GLU A 390 4.22 21.99 -16.49
CA GLU A 390 5.20 22.87 -17.14
C GLU A 390 5.57 24.05 -16.25
N LEU A 391 4.56 24.69 -15.63
CA LEU A 391 4.75 25.81 -14.74
C LEU A 391 5.55 25.43 -13.49
N TYR A 392 5.23 24.28 -12.86
CA TYR A 392 5.92 23.78 -11.67
C TYR A 392 7.39 23.44 -11.96
N ALA A 393 7.64 22.78 -13.07
CA ALA A 393 9.01 22.52 -13.51
C ALA A 393 9.80 23.81 -13.74
N LYS A 394 9.18 24.86 -14.34
CA LYS A 394 9.77 26.18 -14.54
C LYS A 394 10.05 26.90 -13.22
N TRP A 395 9.20 26.76 -12.22
CA TRP A 395 9.43 27.32 -10.87
C TRP A 395 10.54 26.59 -10.10
N GLY A 396 10.86 25.35 -10.49
CA GLY A 396 11.87 24.52 -9.81
C GLY A 396 11.29 23.55 -8.79
N ILE A 397 9.96 23.35 -8.77
CA ILE A 397 9.26 22.36 -7.95
C ILE A 397 9.79 20.95 -8.28
N LYS A 398 9.86 20.09 -7.28
CA LYS A 398 10.36 18.69 -7.39
C LYS A 398 9.29 17.62 -7.28
N GLY A 399 8.09 17.96 -6.88
CA GLY A 399 7.02 16.99 -6.78
C GLY A 399 5.65 17.61 -6.59
N ILE A 400 4.64 16.76 -6.70
CA ILE A 400 3.25 17.10 -6.44
C ILE A 400 2.62 16.05 -5.53
N LYS A 401 1.84 16.51 -4.54
CA LYS A 401 0.91 15.71 -3.75
C LYS A 401 -0.47 15.89 -4.36
N VAL A 402 -0.99 14.84 -5.02
CA VAL A 402 -2.26 14.87 -5.75
C VAL A 402 -3.33 14.22 -4.90
N ASP A 403 -4.27 15.00 -4.42
CA ASP A 403 -5.21 14.58 -3.39
C ASP A 403 -6.66 14.46 -3.87
N PHE A 404 -7.50 13.81 -3.04
CA PHE A 404 -8.92 13.57 -3.24
C PHE A 404 -9.25 12.68 -4.44
N MET A 405 -8.39 11.76 -4.81
CA MET A 405 -8.58 10.85 -5.93
C MET A 405 -9.86 10.00 -5.83
N ALA A 406 -10.20 9.49 -4.65
CA ALA A 406 -11.48 8.94 -4.17
C ALA A 406 -12.16 7.87 -5.04
N ARG A 407 -11.56 7.42 -6.14
CA ARG A 407 -12.13 6.47 -7.11
C ARG A 407 -11.08 5.52 -7.63
N ASP A 408 -11.52 4.34 -8.07
CA ASP A 408 -10.71 3.32 -8.73
C ASP A 408 -11.45 2.65 -9.92
N ASP A 409 -12.46 3.31 -10.49
CA ASP A 409 -12.97 2.92 -11.80
C ASP A 409 -11.89 3.08 -12.89
N GLN A 410 -12.08 2.45 -14.05
CA GLN A 410 -11.08 2.46 -15.12
C GLN A 410 -10.59 3.87 -15.46
N TRP A 411 -11.48 4.87 -15.56
CA TRP A 411 -11.11 6.23 -15.95
C TRP A 411 -10.13 6.84 -14.95
N MET A 412 -10.42 6.66 -13.65
CA MET A 412 -9.54 7.18 -12.59
C MET A 412 -8.21 6.40 -12.55
N VAL A 413 -8.22 5.08 -12.71
CA VAL A 413 -6.98 4.29 -12.82
C VAL A 413 -6.11 4.79 -13.99
N ASP A 414 -6.71 5.07 -15.14
CA ASP A 414 -5.99 5.64 -16.30
C ASP A 414 -5.43 7.04 -15.98
N TYR A 415 -6.14 7.81 -15.16
CA TYR A 415 -5.67 9.13 -14.72
C TYR A 415 -4.43 9.03 -13.81
N TYR A 416 -4.36 8.06 -12.88
CA TYR A 416 -3.13 7.81 -12.10
C TYR A 416 -1.92 7.55 -13.01
N HIS A 417 -2.08 6.71 -14.03
CA HIS A 417 -1.03 6.42 -15.01
C HIS A 417 -0.66 7.64 -15.86
N LYS A 418 -1.66 8.43 -16.25
CA LYS A 418 -1.46 9.69 -17.01
C LYS A 418 -0.63 10.69 -16.19
N VAL A 419 -1.00 10.92 -14.93
CA VAL A 419 -0.25 11.82 -14.03
C VAL A 419 1.15 11.31 -13.80
N ALA A 420 1.33 10.02 -13.45
CA ALA A 420 2.63 9.42 -13.22
C ALA A 420 3.59 9.65 -14.41
N LYS A 421 3.12 9.35 -15.63
CA LYS A 421 3.89 9.52 -16.85
C LYS A 421 4.24 10.99 -17.13
N LYS A 422 3.23 11.88 -17.10
CA LYS A 422 3.43 13.31 -17.44
C LYS A 422 4.29 14.04 -16.39
N ALA A 423 4.14 13.70 -15.12
CA ALA A 423 5.00 14.22 -14.06
C ALA A 423 6.45 13.74 -14.25
N ALA A 424 6.68 12.47 -14.64
CA ALA A 424 8.01 11.96 -14.95
C ALA A 424 8.67 12.71 -16.12
N GLU A 425 7.92 13.06 -17.17
CA GLU A 425 8.40 13.87 -18.31
C GLU A 425 8.91 15.27 -17.88
N LYS A 426 8.50 15.73 -16.69
CA LYS A 426 8.91 17.01 -16.08
C LYS A 426 9.83 16.84 -14.88
N HIS A 427 10.29 15.63 -14.60
CA HIS A 427 11.12 15.28 -13.44
C HIS A 427 10.45 15.65 -12.10
N LEU A 428 9.14 15.37 -11.98
CA LEU A 428 8.35 15.61 -10.78
C LEU A 428 8.02 14.30 -10.09
N LEU A 429 8.28 14.23 -8.77
CA LEU A 429 7.80 13.18 -7.88
C LEU A 429 6.28 13.30 -7.72
N VAL A 430 5.62 12.20 -7.43
CA VAL A 430 4.17 12.14 -7.19
C VAL A 430 3.88 11.38 -5.92
N ASP A 431 3.10 12.00 -5.05
CA ASP A 431 2.43 11.40 -3.93
C ASP A 431 0.91 11.46 -4.16
N PHE A 432 0.21 10.32 -4.10
CA PHE A 432 -1.24 10.28 -4.29
C PHE A 432 -1.95 10.14 -2.95
N HIS A 433 -2.86 11.08 -2.66
CA HIS A 433 -3.70 11.09 -1.46
C HIS A 433 -5.19 10.90 -1.78
N GLY A 434 -5.99 10.57 -0.76
CA GLY A 434 -7.37 10.16 -0.97
C GLY A 434 -7.46 8.99 -1.96
N ALA A 435 -6.53 8.06 -1.93
CA ALA A 435 -6.19 7.18 -3.02
C ALA A 435 -6.46 5.70 -2.71
N TYR A 436 -6.70 4.87 -3.73
CA TYR A 436 -6.70 3.42 -3.54
C TYR A 436 -5.29 2.88 -3.22
N LYS A 437 -5.22 1.72 -2.54
CA LYS A 437 -3.95 1.08 -2.15
C LYS A 437 -3.05 0.75 -3.35
N PRO A 438 -1.71 0.76 -3.19
CA PRO A 438 -0.78 0.46 -4.28
C PRO A 438 -1.01 -0.91 -4.92
N THR A 439 -0.85 -0.98 -6.24
CA THR A 439 -0.93 -2.20 -7.05
C THR A 439 0.34 -2.45 -7.88
N GLY A 440 1.45 -1.81 -7.49
CA GLY A 440 2.75 -1.96 -8.14
C GLY A 440 3.12 -0.89 -9.17
N LEU A 441 2.30 0.17 -9.36
CA LEU A 441 2.56 1.27 -10.31
C LEU A 441 3.99 1.84 -10.18
N ARG A 442 4.54 1.91 -8.96
CA ARG A 442 5.89 2.41 -8.68
C ARG A 442 7.02 1.62 -9.36
N ARG A 443 6.80 0.39 -9.82
CA ARG A 443 7.80 -0.35 -10.61
C ARG A 443 7.92 0.19 -12.02
N ALA A 444 6.80 0.53 -12.64
CA ALA A 444 6.76 1.12 -13.98
C ALA A 444 7.12 2.62 -13.94
N TYR A 445 6.64 3.33 -12.93
CA TYR A 445 6.82 4.76 -12.72
C TYR A 445 7.32 5.05 -11.31
N PRO A 446 8.62 4.92 -11.04
CA PRO A 446 9.19 5.08 -9.70
C PRO A 446 9.14 6.52 -9.15
N ASN A 447 8.79 7.49 -9.98
CA ASN A 447 8.44 8.84 -9.54
C ASN A 447 7.13 8.90 -8.74
N VAL A 448 6.25 7.88 -8.82
CA VAL A 448 5.17 7.67 -7.84
C VAL A 448 5.79 7.10 -6.59
N ILE A 449 6.29 8.00 -5.76
CA ILE A 449 7.24 7.69 -4.68
C ILE A 449 6.56 7.12 -3.45
N THR A 450 5.36 7.63 -3.13
CA THR A 450 4.52 7.15 -2.02
C THR A 450 3.05 7.31 -2.37
N ARG A 451 2.17 6.82 -1.51
CA ARG A 451 0.72 6.89 -1.69
C ARG A 451 0.02 6.70 -0.35
N GLU A 452 -1.03 7.47 -0.08
CA GLU A 452 -1.88 7.26 1.08
C GLU A 452 -2.70 5.94 0.97
N GLY A 453 -4.00 5.98 0.82
CA GLY A 453 -4.87 4.80 0.88
C GLY A 453 -4.71 4.05 2.21
N VAL A 454 -4.56 4.79 3.28
CA VAL A 454 -4.36 4.34 4.66
C VAL A 454 -5.03 5.33 5.61
N LYS A 455 -5.65 4.82 6.68
CA LYS A 455 -6.03 5.70 7.78
C LYS A 455 -4.75 6.14 8.50
N GLY A 456 -4.24 7.34 8.15
CA GLY A 456 -3.01 7.90 8.67
C GLY A 456 -3.19 8.72 9.95
N LEU A 457 -2.08 9.30 10.42
CA LEU A 457 -2.03 10.11 11.65
C LEU A 457 -3.03 11.27 11.63
N GLU A 458 -3.32 11.82 10.46
CA GLU A 458 -4.23 12.97 10.33
C GLU A 458 -5.64 12.71 10.88
N HIS A 459 -6.09 11.44 10.93
CA HIS A 459 -7.37 11.07 11.53
C HIS A 459 -7.48 11.46 13.00
N ASN A 460 -6.38 11.58 13.73
CA ASN A 460 -6.36 12.05 15.11
C ASN A 460 -6.84 13.51 15.26
N LYS A 461 -6.94 14.30 14.18
CA LYS A 461 -7.51 15.64 14.20
C LYS A 461 -9.04 15.64 14.38
N TRP A 462 -9.74 14.54 14.02
CA TRP A 462 -11.21 14.45 14.02
C TRP A 462 -11.79 13.11 14.47
N ALA A 463 -10.97 12.10 14.72
CA ALA A 463 -11.41 10.74 15.10
C ALA A 463 -10.56 10.17 16.25
N THR A 464 -11.03 9.07 16.84
CA THR A 464 -10.38 8.40 17.96
C THR A 464 -9.87 7.00 17.63
N ASP A 465 -10.07 6.53 16.38
CA ASP A 465 -9.83 5.15 15.95
C ASP A 465 -8.53 4.98 15.12
N GLU A 466 -7.68 6.01 15.08
CA GLU A 466 -6.27 5.87 14.74
C GLU A 466 -5.51 5.59 16.05
N THR A 467 -5.29 4.32 16.38
CA THR A 467 -4.81 3.81 17.66
C THR A 467 -3.51 3.01 17.49
N PRO A 468 -2.74 2.75 18.57
CA PRO A 468 -1.60 1.85 18.51
C PRO A 468 -1.90 0.46 17.95
N GLU A 469 -3.08 -0.13 18.19
CA GLU A 469 -3.49 -1.40 17.55
C GLU A 469 -3.60 -1.25 16.03
N HIS A 470 -4.18 -0.12 15.58
CA HIS A 470 -4.25 0.18 14.15
C HIS A 470 -2.83 0.28 13.58
N ASN A 471 -1.94 1.00 14.26
CA ASN A 471 -0.56 1.22 13.82
C ASN A 471 0.25 -0.08 13.71
N VAL A 472 0.08 -1.03 14.63
CA VAL A 472 0.75 -2.34 14.56
C VAL A 472 0.02 -3.35 13.67
N THR A 473 -1.11 -2.97 13.06
CA THR A 473 -1.82 -3.76 12.03
C THR A 473 -1.34 -3.39 10.62
N LEU A 474 -1.07 -2.12 10.37
CA LEU A 474 -0.72 -1.59 9.05
C LEU A 474 0.47 -2.28 8.37
N PRO A 475 1.58 -2.62 9.05
CA PRO A 475 2.72 -3.27 8.44
C PRO A 475 2.40 -4.63 7.81
N PHE A 476 1.43 -5.35 8.36
CA PHE A 476 1.04 -6.69 7.94
C PHE A 476 -0.04 -6.72 6.86
N ILE A 477 -0.73 -5.61 6.64
CA ILE A 477 -1.86 -5.57 5.70
C ILE A 477 -1.68 -4.44 4.69
N ARG A 478 -1.74 -3.16 5.12
CA ARG A 478 -1.66 -2.03 4.20
C ARG A 478 -0.30 -1.93 3.50
N MET A 479 0.78 -2.10 4.26
CA MET A 479 2.15 -1.92 3.77
C MET A 479 2.61 -3.04 2.84
N VAL A 480 1.97 -4.22 2.88
CA VAL A 480 2.21 -5.33 1.95
C VAL A 480 1.95 -4.90 0.50
N ALA A 481 0.93 -4.07 0.27
CA ALA A 481 0.61 -3.54 -1.06
C ALA A 481 1.68 -2.60 -1.62
N GLY A 482 2.37 -1.85 -0.76
CA GLY A 482 3.39 -0.88 -1.16
C GLY A 482 3.60 0.22 -0.12
N PRO A 483 4.42 1.24 -0.44
CA PRO A 483 4.70 2.34 0.47
C PRO A 483 3.42 3.06 0.87
N MET A 484 3.42 3.67 2.06
CA MET A 484 2.27 4.41 2.55
C MET A 484 2.69 5.75 3.16
N ASP A 485 2.00 6.81 2.77
CA ASP A 485 2.13 8.10 3.40
C ASP A 485 1.20 8.17 4.63
N PHE A 486 1.70 7.66 5.76
CA PHE A 486 1.01 7.65 7.05
C PHE A 486 1.13 8.99 7.78
N THR A 487 2.14 9.79 7.44
CA THR A 487 2.45 11.10 8.04
C THR A 487 2.79 11.07 9.55
N PRO A 488 3.79 10.27 10.00
CA PRO A 488 4.16 10.20 11.42
C PRO A 488 4.91 11.44 11.92
N GLY A 489 5.21 11.49 13.22
CA GLY A 489 6.13 12.46 13.80
C GLY A 489 5.51 13.45 14.79
N ALA A 490 4.32 13.18 15.29
CA ALA A 490 3.72 14.01 16.34
C ALA A 490 4.60 14.14 17.58
N MET A 491 4.77 15.37 18.06
CA MET A 491 5.51 15.68 19.29
C MET A 491 4.58 15.91 20.49
N VAL A 492 3.29 16.01 20.28
CA VAL A 492 2.27 15.93 21.34
C VAL A 492 1.72 14.53 21.36
N ASN A 493 2.04 13.76 22.41
CA ASN A 493 1.77 12.32 22.50
C ASN A 493 0.89 12.02 23.71
N ALA A 494 -0.25 11.37 23.51
CA ALA A 494 -1.23 11.08 24.54
C ALA A 494 -1.36 9.58 24.81
N ASN A 495 -1.43 9.20 26.09
CA ASN A 495 -1.92 7.87 26.44
C ASN A 495 -3.44 7.79 26.16
N GLU A 496 -3.99 6.58 26.19
CA GLU A 496 -5.40 6.30 25.87
C GLU A 496 -6.40 7.22 26.61
N LYS A 497 -6.15 7.52 27.90
CA LYS A 497 -7.06 8.31 28.76
C LYS A 497 -6.95 9.82 28.52
N ASN A 498 -5.82 10.28 27.99
CA ASN A 498 -5.51 11.70 27.84
C ASN A 498 -5.70 12.20 26.42
N PHE A 499 -5.91 11.33 25.46
CA PHE A 499 -6.18 11.72 24.06
C PHE A 499 -7.41 12.64 23.96
N ARG A 500 -7.29 13.67 23.13
CA ARG A 500 -8.36 14.64 22.81
C ARG A 500 -8.31 14.95 21.33
N ILE A 501 -9.46 15.03 20.71
CA ILE A 501 -9.60 15.58 19.35
C ILE A 501 -9.42 17.10 19.45
N VAL A 502 -8.31 17.62 18.88
CA VAL A 502 -8.04 19.05 18.78
C VAL A 502 -7.52 19.32 17.37
N PHE A 503 -8.35 19.91 16.50
CA PHE A 503 -8.02 20.08 15.10
C PHE A 503 -6.80 20.99 14.87
N GLY A 504 -6.71 22.13 15.56
CA GLY A 504 -5.67 23.14 15.38
C GLY A 504 -4.38 22.86 16.15
N GLU A 505 -4.38 21.95 17.11
CA GLU A 505 -3.22 21.51 17.87
C GLU A 505 -3.35 20.01 18.17
N PRO A 506 -3.23 19.17 17.13
CA PRO A 506 -3.51 17.77 17.25
C PRO A 506 -2.44 17.02 18.06
N MET A 507 -2.80 15.83 18.54
CA MET A 507 -1.92 14.93 19.27
C MET A 507 -2.06 13.51 18.73
N SER A 508 -0.98 12.72 18.82
CA SER A 508 -1.04 11.29 18.51
C SER A 508 -1.47 10.48 19.73
N GLN A 509 -2.00 9.29 19.48
CA GLN A 509 -2.18 8.26 20.49
C GLN A 509 -0.90 7.42 20.64
N GLY A 510 -0.58 6.96 21.87
CA GLY A 510 0.64 6.25 22.18
C GLY A 510 1.80 7.16 22.60
N THR A 511 3.02 6.60 22.66
CA THR A 511 4.20 7.30 23.14
C THR A 511 4.96 8.02 22.01
N ARG A 512 5.88 8.92 22.39
CA ARG A 512 6.82 9.54 21.45
C ARG A 512 7.74 8.50 20.80
N CYS A 513 8.20 7.50 21.56
CA CYS A 513 9.02 6.44 21.00
C CYS A 513 8.25 5.58 19.97
N HIS A 514 6.93 5.46 20.10
CA HIS A 514 6.07 4.86 19.09
C HIS A 514 6.13 5.66 17.77
N GLN A 515 6.01 6.99 17.84
CA GLN A 515 6.15 7.88 16.67
C GLN A 515 7.56 7.80 16.05
N LEU A 516 8.63 7.74 16.86
CA LEU A 516 9.99 7.58 16.34
C LEU A 516 10.20 6.21 15.66
N ALA A 517 9.67 5.13 16.26
CA ALA A 517 9.76 3.80 15.70
C ALA A 517 9.05 3.67 14.34
N MET A 518 7.98 4.44 14.08
CA MET A 518 7.27 4.45 12.80
C MET A 518 8.19 4.79 11.63
N TYR A 519 9.21 5.62 11.81
CA TYR A 519 10.16 5.98 10.75
C TYR A 519 11.04 4.81 10.29
N VAL A 520 11.14 3.76 11.11
CA VAL A 520 11.82 2.51 10.72
C VAL A 520 10.81 1.45 10.28
N VAL A 521 9.67 1.36 10.98
CA VAL A 521 8.66 0.32 10.71
C VAL A 521 7.89 0.60 9.43
N PHE A 522 7.42 1.83 9.22
CA PHE A 522 6.63 2.21 8.06
C PHE A 522 7.53 2.54 6.85
N GLU A 523 7.05 2.21 5.68
CA GLU A 523 7.76 2.36 4.43
C GLU A 523 7.17 3.49 3.61
N SER A 524 7.90 4.58 3.52
CA SER A 524 7.61 5.69 2.63
C SER A 524 8.92 6.32 2.16
N PRO A 525 9.33 6.14 0.90
CA PRO A 525 10.52 6.83 0.39
C PRO A 525 10.41 8.35 0.41
N LEU A 526 9.20 8.90 0.53
CA LEU A 526 8.93 10.30 0.85
C LEU A 526 8.25 10.34 2.21
N GLN A 527 9.01 10.62 3.28
CA GLN A 527 8.56 10.42 4.66
C GLN A 527 8.29 11.77 5.34
N MET A 528 7.02 11.99 5.70
CA MET A 528 6.59 13.24 6.35
C MET A 528 7.07 13.34 7.80
N LEU A 529 7.37 14.57 8.23
CA LEU A 529 7.42 15.01 9.61
C LEU A 529 6.17 15.84 9.88
N ALA A 530 5.23 15.29 10.67
CA ALA A 530 3.88 15.86 10.80
C ALA A 530 3.81 17.14 11.64
N ASP A 531 4.67 17.30 12.65
CA ASP A 531 4.59 18.45 13.55
C ASP A 531 5.30 19.69 12.99
N CYS A 532 5.04 20.86 13.59
CA CYS A 532 5.65 22.10 13.15
C CYS A 532 7.08 22.25 13.65
N PRO A 533 7.93 23.06 12.97
CA PRO A 533 9.32 23.29 13.37
C PRO A 533 9.48 23.69 14.83
N SER A 534 8.62 24.58 15.37
CA SER A 534 8.72 25.01 16.77
C SER A 534 8.64 23.86 17.76
N LYS A 535 7.75 22.88 17.54
CA LYS A 535 7.64 21.69 18.40
C LYS A 535 8.85 20.76 18.28
N TYR A 536 9.46 20.68 17.10
CA TYR A 536 10.69 19.90 16.91
C TYR A 536 11.88 20.58 17.58
N TYR A 537 12.00 21.90 17.53
CA TYR A 537 13.02 22.66 18.25
C TYR A 537 12.92 22.47 19.77
N ASP A 538 11.70 22.37 20.31
CA ASP A 538 11.46 22.06 21.72
C ASP A 538 11.80 20.60 22.09
N ASN A 539 12.02 19.73 21.08
CA ASN A 539 12.29 18.30 21.26
C ASN A 539 13.61 17.85 20.60
N PRO A 540 14.77 18.44 20.93
CA PRO A 540 16.04 18.14 20.26
C PRO A 540 16.48 16.68 20.43
N GLY A 541 16.01 15.98 21.47
CA GLY A 541 16.24 14.54 21.66
C GLY A 541 15.60 13.70 20.56
N ALA A 542 14.39 14.04 20.13
CA ALA A 542 13.73 13.38 19.01
C ALA A 542 14.43 13.70 17.68
N MET A 543 14.83 14.97 17.49
CA MET A 543 15.50 15.42 16.28
C MET A 543 16.85 14.76 16.04
N LYS A 544 17.59 14.36 17.10
CA LYS A 544 18.81 13.54 16.95
C LYS A 544 18.56 12.21 16.23
N PHE A 545 17.35 11.66 16.31
CA PHE A 545 16.96 10.46 15.57
C PHE A 545 16.39 10.84 14.20
N LEU A 546 15.43 11.76 14.16
CA LEU A 546 14.69 12.13 12.94
C LEU A 546 15.57 12.74 11.86
N SER A 547 16.63 13.48 12.24
CA SER A 547 17.58 14.03 11.27
C SER A 547 18.44 12.97 10.57
N VAL A 548 18.65 11.81 11.20
CA VAL A 548 19.58 10.76 10.74
C VAL A 548 18.86 9.55 10.09
N VAL A 549 17.65 9.22 10.55
CA VAL A 549 16.90 8.08 10.00
C VAL A 549 16.60 8.31 8.51
N PRO A 550 16.93 7.34 7.62
CA PRO A 550 16.67 7.47 6.19
C PRO A 550 15.22 7.11 5.83
N SER A 551 14.82 7.39 4.59
CA SER A 551 13.52 6.99 4.03
C SER A 551 13.59 5.78 3.07
N VAL A 552 14.81 5.29 2.75
CA VAL A 552 15.06 4.16 1.85
C VAL A 552 16.02 3.16 2.49
N TRP A 553 15.90 1.88 2.12
CA TRP A 553 16.52 0.79 2.87
C TRP A 553 17.18 -0.24 1.95
N ASP A 554 18.43 -0.58 2.24
CA ASP A 554 19.22 -1.59 1.50
C ASP A 554 18.84 -3.02 1.85
N ASP A 555 18.48 -3.26 3.13
CA ASP A 555 18.11 -4.58 3.65
C ASP A 555 17.13 -4.42 4.83
N THR A 556 16.32 -5.46 5.06
CA THR A 556 15.29 -5.52 6.09
C THR A 556 15.31 -6.88 6.78
N LYS A 557 15.26 -6.88 8.11
CA LYS A 557 15.13 -8.08 8.96
C LYS A 557 14.00 -7.87 9.95
N VAL A 558 12.97 -8.68 9.88
CA VAL A 558 11.90 -8.65 10.88
C VAL A 558 12.33 -9.50 12.08
N LEU A 559 12.58 -8.85 13.21
CA LEU A 559 13.09 -9.50 14.42
C LEU A 559 11.97 -10.25 15.15
N GLN A 560 10.87 -9.56 15.44
CA GLN A 560 9.68 -10.14 16.06
C GLN A 560 8.43 -9.49 15.46
N ALA A 561 7.38 -10.25 15.26
CA ALA A 561 6.14 -9.75 14.67
C ALA A 561 4.94 -10.60 15.05
N LYS A 562 3.82 -9.92 15.34
CA LYS A 562 2.50 -10.50 15.52
C LYS A 562 1.45 -9.51 15.04
N VAL A 563 0.62 -9.90 14.10
CA VAL A 563 -0.42 -9.04 13.52
C VAL A 563 -1.29 -8.44 14.61
N SER A 564 -1.47 -7.12 14.57
CA SER A 564 -2.27 -6.32 15.51
C SER A 564 -1.78 -6.29 16.97
N ASP A 565 -0.64 -6.92 17.27
CA ASP A 565 -0.09 -6.97 18.63
C ASP A 565 1.20 -6.14 18.74
N TYR A 566 2.22 -6.50 17.96
CA TYR A 566 3.53 -5.85 18.00
C TYR A 566 4.38 -6.13 16.76
N ILE A 567 5.39 -5.31 16.59
CA ILE A 567 6.42 -5.46 15.55
C ILE A 567 7.76 -4.95 16.06
N ALA A 568 8.83 -5.63 15.67
CA ALA A 568 10.21 -5.17 15.79
C ALA A 568 10.96 -5.50 14.50
N ILE A 569 11.56 -4.49 13.88
CA ILE A 569 12.21 -4.59 12.57
C ILE A 569 13.56 -3.87 12.59
N ALA A 570 14.57 -4.45 11.97
CA ALA A 570 15.86 -3.84 11.71
C ALA A 570 16.01 -3.57 10.21
N ARG A 571 16.44 -2.38 9.83
CA ARG A 571 16.65 -1.96 8.44
C ARG A 571 18.03 -1.36 8.26
N LYS A 572 18.68 -1.70 7.14
CA LYS A 572 20.01 -1.21 6.78
C LYS A 572 19.91 -0.07 5.79
N SER A 573 20.71 0.96 6.00
CA SER A 573 20.96 1.99 4.98
C SER A 573 22.44 2.39 5.06
N GLY A 574 23.19 2.18 3.98
CA GLY A 574 24.64 2.36 3.97
C GLY A 574 25.34 1.43 4.96
N ASP A 575 26.12 2.02 5.84
CA ASP A 575 26.89 1.34 6.91
C ASP A 575 26.13 1.18 8.24
N LYS A 576 24.92 1.76 8.36
CA LYS A 576 24.14 1.76 9.59
C LYS A 576 22.94 0.84 9.54
N TRP A 577 22.58 0.33 10.71
CA TRP A 577 21.29 -0.30 10.93
C TRP A 577 20.40 0.57 11.82
N PHE A 578 19.13 0.56 11.53
CA PHE A 578 18.08 1.25 12.28
C PHE A 578 17.07 0.21 12.76
N VAL A 579 16.69 0.29 14.03
CA VAL A 579 15.70 -0.63 14.61
C VAL A 579 14.51 0.15 15.09
N GLY A 580 13.31 -0.32 14.75
CA GLY A 580 12.04 0.18 15.27
C GLY A 580 11.23 -0.95 15.89
N ALA A 581 10.67 -0.73 17.08
CA ALA A 581 9.73 -1.63 17.69
C ALA A 581 8.49 -0.86 18.19
N MET A 582 7.31 -1.44 18.01
CA MET A 582 6.02 -0.85 18.37
C MET A 582 5.11 -1.92 18.99
N THR A 583 4.24 -1.50 19.91
CA THR A 583 3.22 -2.35 20.53
C THR A 583 1.84 -1.66 20.51
N ASP A 584 0.78 -2.45 20.60
CA ASP A 584 -0.58 -1.98 20.90
C ASP A 584 -0.67 -1.37 22.32
N TRP A 585 -1.87 -1.22 22.89
CA TRP A 585 -2.04 -0.72 24.27
C TRP A 585 -1.56 -1.71 25.36
N ASN A 586 -1.16 -2.93 25.01
CA ASN A 586 -0.58 -3.87 25.97
C ASN A 586 0.93 -3.62 26.08
N PRO A 587 1.46 -3.32 27.29
CA PRO A 587 2.90 -3.16 27.49
C PRO A 587 3.62 -4.49 27.27
N ARG A 588 4.80 -4.44 26.66
CA ARG A 588 5.60 -5.64 26.35
C ARG A 588 7.09 -5.43 26.59
N THR A 589 7.78 -6.53 26.82
CA THR A 589 9.24 -6.59 26.69
C THR A 589 9.56 -7.51 25.53
N LEU A 590 10.21 -6.96 24.50
CA LEU A 590 10.66 -7.73 23.34
C LEU A 590 12.15 -8.02 23.47
N GLU A 591 12.54 -9.29 23.37
CA GLU A 591 13.94 -9.72 23.34
C GLU A 591 14.47 -9.56 21.91
N LEU A 592 15.21 -8.48 21.63
CA LEU A 592 15.77 -8.20 20.31
C LEU A 592 17.16 -8.82 20.20
N LYS A 593 17.30 -9.84 19.35
CA LYS A 593 18.55 -10.52 19.08
C LYS A 593 19.24 -9.91 17.85
N PHE A 594 20.53 -9.57 18.00
CA PHE A 594 21.33 -8.89 16.99
C PHE A 594 22.24 -9.85 16.21
N ASP A 595 21.74 -11.04 15.86
CA ASP A 595 22.47 -12.05 15.10
C ASP A 595 22.53 -11.75 13.58
N PHE A 596 21.80 -10.75 13.11
CA PHE A 596 21.88 -10.24 11.74
C PHE A 596 23.11 -9.33 11.50
N LEU A 597 23.78 -8.87 12.57
CA LEU A 597 25.00 -8.06 12.48
C LEU A 597 26.20 -8.97 12.17
N PRO A 598 27.14 -8.55 11.30
CA PRO A 598 28.44 -9.19 11.16
C PRO A 598 29.20 -9.30 12.48
N GLU A 599 30.25 -10.14 12.54
CA GLU A 599 31.15 -10.16 13.69
C GLU A 599 31.80 -8.79 13.88
N GLY A 600 31.74 -8.24 15.13
CA GLY A 600 32.24 -6.91 15.46
C GLY A 600 31.67 -6.35 16.74
N GLU A 601 32.14 -5.17 17.11
CA GLU A 601 31.59 -4.35 18.20
C GLU A 601 30.81 -3.18 17.59
N TYR A 602 29.65 -2.90 18.17
CA TYR A 602 28.73 -1.88 17.66
C TYR A 602 28.33 -0.92 18.79
N GLU A 603 28.26 0.37 18.47
CA GLU A 603 27.56 1.35 19.28
C GLU A 603 26.07 1.33 18.92
N VAL A 604 25.21 1.29 19.93
CA VAL A 604 23.75 1.36 19.78
C VAL A 604 23.23 2.56 20.55
N GLN A 605 22.76 3.56 19.84
CA GLN A 605 22.05 4.70 20.39
C GLN A 605 20.56 4.38 20.41
N ILE A 606 19.92 4.45 21.56
CA ILE A 606 18.55 3.96 21.80
C ILE A 606 17.67 5.09 22.30
N TRP A 607 16.49 5.22 21.71
CA TRP A 607 15.35 6.00 22.20
C TRP A 607 14.28 5.02 22.67
N GLN A 608 14.01 5.01 23.96
CA GLN A 608 13.02 4.11 24.57
C GLN A 608 12.05 4.86 25.45
N ASP A 609 10.88 4.25 25.68
CA ASP A 609 9.90 4.75 26.61
C ASP A 609 10.52 4.94 28.01
N GLY A 610 10.25 6.09 28.62
CA GLY A 610 10.62 6.38 29.99
C GLY A 610 9.77 5.60 30.99
N VAL A 611 10.18 5.62 32.25
CA VAL A 611 9.50 4.84 33.31
C VAL A 611 8.08 5.31 33.62
N ASN A 612 7.69 6.52 33.18
CA ASN A 612 6.35 7.07 33.33
C ASN A 612 5.62 7.28 31.98
N ALA A 613 6.08 6.64 30.92
CA ALA A 613 5.48 6.77 29.58
C ALA A 613 4.00 6.29 29.55
N ASP A 614 3.61 5.42 30.47
CA ASP A 614 2.22 5.01 30.70
C ASP A 614 1.30 6.16 31.13
N LYS A 615 1.86 7.25 31.68
CA LYS A 615 1.14 8.46 32.13
C LYS A 615 1.41 9.67 31.23
N HIS A 616 2.65 9.78 30.75
CA HIS A 616 3.14 10.88 29.94
C HIS A 616 3.73 10.30 28.63
N GLY A 617 2.96 10.28 27.56
CA GLY A 617 3.39 9.71 26.27
C GLY A 617 4.69 10.32 25.71
N SER A 618 5.06 11.52 26.14
CA SER A 618 6.31 12.18 25.78
C SER A 618 7.52 11.78 26.64
N ASP A 619 7.35 10.95 27.70
CA ASP A 619 8.47 10.50 28.55
C ASP A 619 9.35 9.53 27.77
N THR A 620 10.54 10.03 27.38
CA THR A 620 11.50 9.33 26.52
C THR A 620 12.88 9.32 27.18
N LYS A 621 13.54 8.18 27.16
CA LYS A 621 14.91 8.04 27.66
C LYS A 621 15.87 7.69 26.52
N MET A 622 16.94 8.46 26.38
CA MET A 622 18.06 8.14 25.49
C MET A 622 19.16 7.42 26.26
N ILE A 623 19.68 6.34 25.70
CA ILE A 623 20.83 5.58 26.24
C ILE A 623 21.73 5.12 25.09
N THR A 624 23.03 4.94 25.41
CA THR A 624 24.01 4.35 24.50
C THR A 624 24.56 3.07 25.12
N LYS A 625 24.66 2.01 24.32
CA LYS A 625 25.23 0.72 24.69
C LYS A 625 26.27 0.28 23.67
N THR A 626 27.18 -0.58 24.09
CA THR A 626 28.05 -1.36 23.21
C THR A 626 27.52 -2.78 23.18
N ILE A 627 27.39 -3.36 22.00
CA ILE A 627 27.01 -4.76 21.79
C ILE A 627 27.94 -5.45 20.81
N LYS A 628 27.86 -6.77 20.77
CA LYS A 628 28.45 -7.64 19.74
C LYS A 628 27.36 -8.36 18.93
N SER A 629 27.75 -8.89 17.80
CA SER A 629 26.89 -9.80 17.03
C SER A 629 26.37 -10.93 17.94
N GLY A 630 25.06 -11.19 17.86
CA GLY A 630 24.38 -12.21 18.66
C GLY A 630 23.93 -11.79 20.06
N ASP A 631 24.33 -10.60 20.54
CA ASP A 631 23.83 -10.06 21.80
C ASP A 631 22.31 -9.83 21.75
N VAL A 632 21.70 -9.76 22.95
CA VAL A 632 20.25 -9.52 23.11
C VAL A 632 20.04 -8.22 23.89
N ILE A 633 19.12 -7.39 23.40
CA ILE A 633 18.62 -6.23 24.15
C ILE A 633 17.12 -6.42 24.42
N ASN A 634 16.73 -6.23 25.66
CA ASN A 634 15.32 -6.17 26.04
C ASN A 634 14.78 -4.76 25.75
N ALA A 635 13.88 -4.65 24.79
CA ALA A 635 13.12 -3.44 24.48
C ALA A 635 11.85 -3.44 25.33
N ASN A 636 11.79 -2.55 26.33
CA ASN A 636 10.61 -2.39 27.17
C ASN A 636 9.71 -1.33 26.55
N LEU A 637 8.48 -1.73 26.21
CA LEU A 637 7.47 -0.90 25.57
C LEU A 637 6.34 -0.61 26.56
N ALA A 638 6.02 0.65 26.78
CA ALA A 638 4.84 1.09 27.54
C ALA A 638 3.54 0.77 26.78
N PRO A 639 2.35 0.95 27.37
CA PRO A 639 1.08 0.90 26.63
C PRO A 639 1.09 1.89 25.45
N GLY A 640 0.83 1.40 24.22
CA GLY A 640 1.00 2.20 23.00
C GLY A 640 2.44 2.66 22.79
N GLY A 641 3.39 1.87 23.26
CA GLY A 641 4.79 2.24 23.37
C GLY A 641 5.63 1.92 22.15
N GLY A 642 6.87 2.44 22.18
CA GLY A 642 7.84 2.24 21.12
C GLY A 642 9.29 2.20 21.61
N TRP A 643 10.15 1.77 20.70
CA TRP A 643 11.58 1.71 20.87
C TRP A 643 12.28 1.92 19.53
N ALA A 644 13.23 2.82 19.48
CA ALA A 644 13.99 3.09 18.27
C ALA A 644 15.49 3.08 18.55
N ALA A 645 16.30 2.65 17.58
CA ALA A 645 17.75 2.67 17.73
C ALA A 645 18.50 2.89 16.43
N ILE A 646 19.70 3.44 16.55
CA ILE A 646 20.72 3.55 15.50
C ILE A 646 21.90 2.70 15.91
N ILE A 647 22.39 1.84 15.01
CA ILE A 647 23.51 0.94 15.23
C ILE A 647 24.62 1.29 14.24
N SER A 648 25.80 1.56 14.74
CA SER A 648 27.00 1.85 13.96
C SER A 648 28.15 0.95 14.41
N GLU A 649 28.99 0.50 13.48
CA GLU A 649 30.23 -0.20 13.81
C GLU A 649 31.19 0.74 14.55
N LYS A 650 31.93 0.21 15.55
CA LYS A 650 32.92 0.97 16.33
C LYS A 650 34.27 1.03 15.65
#